data_22e2a3904aa81d77f59e6091b6ca2568
#
_entry.id   22e2a3904aa81d77f59e6091b6ca2568
#
_cell.length_a   1.000
_cell.length_b   1.000
_cell.length_c   1.000
_cell.angle_alpha   90.00
_cell.angle_beta   90.00
_cell.angle_gamma   90.00
#
_symmetry.space_group_name_H-M   'P 1'
#
loop_
_entity.id
_entity.type
_entity.pdbx_description
1 polymer ?
#
loop_
_entity_poly.entity_id
_entity_poly.type
_entity_poly.pdbx_seq_one_letter_code
_entity_poly.pdbx_strand_id
1 'polypeptide(L)'
;MFKENKNIFYIAGSLILFIAIALIYTNPVFQGKEIIQHDIVQYKGGAKELLDYRAKNGEETYWSDAMFGGMPTYQTGAQFRGDVIKHVDNALNFLPKPANYLFLLFAGFFLLGMTAVRNWKYALLGATFFGLSTYFYIIISAGHNGKVHTIAYFAPLLAGILLVYIRKKYLLGFVVTALFMGLQIAANHFQMTYYLFIGIGFLFLSELIRVLLKKSDWKHFGISSGVLALAFLLGIGMNSQRLLANREYAEETVRGKQILEDEKQNHASKDGMNRDAMLMWSYGKLETLNLFIPRIYGGSSQEKGSDRIMQNIQDLVQENATSQEEVDNIVKGFSSPTYWGEQPGTAGPAYQGAVVCFLAFLGFFFAPKKYKFWILGVSVLTIMLAWGSNFLIVSDLFIDFVPLYNKFRAPSSILVVVELLFPLIAIVGLYSFFNNKNLTTEYKQKVLMYAGGGVLVFLLLILVFGKSLLGFYTETEKRYLPPYILDYLIDERYGMFREDSIKAIFYVGAVLGVLFLTMKQKLTQNIALIIIGAVSFFDLWSVNKRYLNNDNFVDKEFVQEPFVTEVSDYLIEKAGDNTEVQRLLAQAEMNKTLSILTEKDKGHYRIFNSITSPFNETTTSYFKSSVGGYHAVKLRRYDDLINQYFSETDNKKTLNILNMLNTKYILLGSLQEPRAEINPNANGNAWFVSDIQFVKTPNEEIKAVGEIDNKKTAVV
;
A
#
# COMPACT_ATOMS: atom_id res chain seq x y z
N MET A 1 -40.75 19.75 1.30
CA MET A 1 -39.89 20.85 0.85
C MET A 1 -38.94 21.36 1.95
N PHE A 2 -39.40 21.91 3.10
CA PHE A 2 -38.46 22.43 4.12
C PHE A 2 -37.58 21.41 4.84
N LYS A 3 -37.95 20.12 4.97
CA LYS A 3 -37.08 19.07 5.51
C LYS A 3 -36.01 18.59 4.52
N GLU A 4 -36.30 18.62 3.24
CA GLU A 4 -35.35 18.26 2.19
C GLU A 4 -34.25 19.30 2.04
N ASN A 5 -34.62 20.61 2.09
CA ASN A 5 -33.65 21.68 2.02
C ASN A 5 -32.64 21.66 3.20
N LYS A 6 -33.07 21.34 4.42
CA LYS A 6 -32.16 21.22 5.56
C LYS A 6 -31.12 20.09 5.39
N ASN A 7 -31.49 18.97 4.75
CA ASN A 7 -30.54 17.89 4.49
C ASN A 7 -29.46 18.30 3.49
N ILE A 8 -29.79 19.10 2.47
CA ILE A 8 -28.83 19.63 1.49
C ILE A 8 -27.76 20.51 2.17
N PHE A 9 -28.19 21.40 3.09
CA PHE A 9 -27.24 22.21 3.85
C PHE A 9 -26.28 21.39 4.70
N TYR A 10 -26.77 20.33 5.37
CA TYR A 10 -25.90 19.45 6.15
C TYR A 10 -24.94 18.63 5.29
N ILE A 11 -25.37 18.18 4.11
CA ILE A 11 -24.49 17.50 3.14
C ILE A 11 -23.42 18.45 2.64
N ALA A 12 -23.79 19.67 2.19
CA ALA A 12 -22.85 20.67 1.75
C ALA A 12 -21.85 21.07 2.85
N GLY A 13 -22.35 21.29 4.08
CA GLY A 13 -21.51 21.58 5.24
C GLY A 13 -20.54 20.44 5.57
N SER A 14 -20.95 19.17 5.40
CA SER A 14 -20.05 18.03 5.59
C SER A 14 -18.94 18.00 4.54
N LEU A 15 -19.26 18.26 3.26
CA LEU A 15 -18.26 18.32 2.20
C LEU A 15 -17.26 19.45 2.40
N ILE A 16 -17.74 20.63 2.80
CA ILE A 16 -16.86 21.77 3.15
C ILE A 16 -15.95 21.40 4.34
N LEU A 17 -16.48 20.73 5.36
CA LEU A 17 -15.70 20.25 6.49
C LEU A 17 -14.60 19.27 6.04
N PHE A 18 -14.89 18.35 5.11
CA PHE A 18 -13.88 17.41 4.58
C PHE A 18 -12.78 18.13 3.81
N ILE A 19 -13.13 19.14 3.01
CA ILE A 19 -12.15 20.00 2.33
C ILE A 19 -11.28 20.70 3.38
N ALA A 20 -11.89 21.28 4.42
CA ALA A 20 -11.17 21.97 5.48
C ALA A 20 -10.21 21.01 6.23
N ILE A 21 -10.67 19.82 6.62
CA ILE A 21 -9.83 18.82 7.30
C ILE A 21 -8.65 18.40 6.40
N ALA A 22 -8.90 18.11 5.12
CA ALA A 22 -7.85 17.73 4.18
C ALA A 22 -6.80 18.82 4.01
N LEU A 23 -7.23 20.07 3.84
CA LEU A 23 -6.32 21.20 3.66
C LEU A 23 -5.57 21.58 4.95
N ILE A 24 -6.22 21.52 6.12
CA ILE A 24 -5.57 21.75 7.42
C ILE A 24 -4.51 20.67 7.67
N TYR A 25 -4.82 19.42 7.35
CA TYR A 25 -3.88 18.32 7.53
C TYR A 25 -2.63 18.49 6.66
N THR A 26 -2.79 18.97 5.44
CA THR A 26 -1.75 19.15 4.42
C THR A 26 -1.38 20.63 4.25
N ASN A 27 -1.43 21.41 5.34
CA ASN A 27 -1.23 22.86 5.30
C ASN A 27 0.08 23.34 4.65
N PRO A 28 1.22 22.61 4.63
CA PRO A 28 2.42 23.11 3.96
C PRO A 28 2.24 23.36 2.45
N VAL A 29 1.22 22.75 1.82
CA VAL A 29 0.87 23.01 0.41
C VAL A 29 0.53 24.47 0.17
N PHE A 30 -0.07 25.17 1.15
CA PHE A 30 -0.34 26.61 1.05
C PHE A 30 0.93 27.49 1.13
N GLN A 31 2.04 26.91 1.59
CA GLN A 31 3.36 27.56 1.64
C GLN A 31 4.16 27.28 0.36
N GLY A 32 3.54 26.69 -0.67
CA GLY A 32 4.19 26.31 -1.92
C GLY A 32 5.06 25.06 -1.82
N LYS A 33 4.94 24.30 -0.72
CA LYS A 33 5.64 23.02 -0.56
C LYS A 33 4.86 21.86 -1.17
N GLU A 34 5.58 20.85 -1.61
CA GLU A 34 5.03 19.59 -2.15
C GLU A 34 5.48 18.41 -1.29
N ILE A 35 4.68 17.35 -1.27
CA ILE A 35 5.06 16.12 -0.57
C ILE A 35 6.17 15.39 -1.33
N ILE A 36 7.28 15.11 -0.65
CA ILE A 36 8.33 14.25 -1.21
C ILE A 36 7.99 12.79 -0.92
N GLN A 37 8.09 11.97 -1.97
CA GLN A 37 7.67 10.56 -1.91
C GLN A 37 8.68 9.72 -2.69
N HIS A 38 9.26 8.72 -2.05
CA HIS A 38 10.27 7.86 -2.67
C HIS A 38 9.80 7.27 -4.01
N ASP A 39 8.63 6.64 -4.06
CA ASP A 39 8.11 6.03 -5.29
C ASP A 39 7.86 7.04 -6.41
N ILE A 40 7.56 8.30 -6.08
CA ILE A 40 7.38 9.35 -7.09
C ILE A 40 8.70 9.80 -7.67
N VAL A 41 9.76 9.86 -6.87
CA VAL A 41 11.13 10.11 -7.37
C VAL A 41 11.53 9.00 -8.33
N GLN A 42 11.34 7.73 -7.93
CA GLN A 42 11.62 6.59 -8.80
C GLN A 42 10.77 6.61 -10.08
N TYR A 43 9.49 6.95 -9.98
CA TYR A 43 8.64 7.10 -11.16
C TYR A 43 9.18 8.16 -12.12
N LYS A 44 9.64 9.31 -11.63
CA LYS A 44 10.18 10.38 -12.48
C LYS A 44 11.40 9.94 -13.26
N GLY A 45 12.31 9.19 -12.63
CA GLY A 45 13.47 8.65 -13.29
C GLY A 45 13.11 7.64 -14.38
N GLY A 46 12.29 6.64 -14.04
CA GLY A 46 11.91 5.59 -14.97
C GLY A 46 10.95 6.02 -16.10
N ALA A 47 10.15 7.07 -15.87
CA ALA A 47 9.17 7.57 -16.85
C ALA A 47 9.73 8.74 -17.72
N LYS A 48 10.94 9.22 -17.46
CA LYS A 48 11.47 10.42 -18.13
C LYS A 48 11.43 10.32 -19.65
N GLU A 49 11.89 9.22 -20.22
CA GLU A 49 11.88 9.01 -21.67
C GLU A 49 10.46 9.12 -22.26
N LEU A 50 9.49 8.48 -21.62
CA LEU A 50 8.07 8.58 -22.00
C LEU A 50 7.55 10.01 -21.91
N LEU A 51 7.84 10.72 -20.82
CA LEU A 51 7.40 12.09 -20.58
C LEU A 51 8.02 13.07 -21.59
N ASP A 52 9.33 12.93 -21.85
CA ASP A 52 10.04 13.73 -22.83
C ASP A 52 9.52 13.49 -24.26
N TYR A 53 9.28 12.22 -24.63
CA TYR A 53 8.70 11.87 -25.93
C TYR A 53 7.32 12.52 -26.11
N ARG A 54 6.46 12.41 -25.10
CA ARG A 54 5.15 13.03 -25.10
C ARG A 54 5.20 14.56 -25.22
N ALA A 55 6.09 15.18 -24.44
CA ALA A 55 6.27 16.63 -24.47
C ALA A 55 6.77 17.13 -25.83
N LYS A 56 7.68 16.39 -26.48
CA LYS A 56 8.28 16.75 -27.75
C LYS A 56 7.34 16.51 -28.95
N ASN A 57 6.63 15.37 -28.95
CA ASN A 57 5.90 14.92 -30.15
C ASN A 57 4.38 15.13 -30.03
N GLY A 58 3.83 15.41 -28.83
CA GLY A 58 2.39 15.46 -28.59
C GLY A 58 1.69 14.10 -28.72
N GLU A 59 2.49 13.02 -28.79
CA GLU A 59 2.01 11.65 -28.97
C GLU A 59 2.46 10.76 -27.83
N GLU A 60 1.88 9.57 -27.73
CA GLU A 60 2.21 8.57 -26.72
C GLU A 60 3.14 7.52 -27.30
N THR A 61 4.15 7.08 -26.51
CA THR A 61 4.91 5.87 -26.80
C THR A 61 4.51 4.77 -25.82
N TYR A 62 4.36 3.55 -26.34
CA TYR A 62 4.00 2.37 -25.54
C TYR A 62 5.17 1.45 -25.26
N TRP A 63 6.40 1.91 -25.57
CA TRP A 63 7.66 1.27 -25.27
C TRP A 63 8.68 2.29 -24.76
N SER A 64 9.52 1.90 -23.81
CA SER A 64 10.66 2.69 -23.32
C SER A 64 11.87 1.80 -23.14
N ASP A 65 13.05 2.33 -23.53
CA ASP A 65 14.36 1.68 -23.35
C ASP A 65 15.07 2.10 -22.06
N ALA A 66 14.44 2.95 -21.26
CA ALA A 66 15.06 3.56 -20.08
C ALA A 66 15.48 2.53 -19.01
N MET A 67 14.71 1.45 -18.83
CA MET A 67 14.93 0.46 -17.77
C MET A 67 14.91 -0.97 -18.31
N PHE A 68 15.62 -1.88 -17.64
CA PHE A 68 15.56 -3.34 -17.82
C PHE A 68 15.72 -3.81 -19.27
N GLY A 69 16.54 -3.13 -20.06
CA GLY A 69 16.73 -3.46 -21.48
C GLY A 69 15.57 -3.11 -22.39
N GLY A 70 14.56 -2.42 -21.89
CA GLY A 70 13.33 -2.02 -22.56
C GLY A 70 12.08 -2.73 -22.00
N MET A 71 10.99 -1.96 -21.89
CA MET A 71 9.72 -2.47 -21.39
C MET A 71 8.51 -1.67 -21.89
N PRO A 72 7.31 -2.28 -21.94
CA PRO A 72 6.09 -1.55 -22.21
C PRO A 72 5.78 -0.49 -21.16
N THR A 73 5.25 0.67 -21.60
CA THR A 73 4.96 1.82 -20.72
C THR A 73 3.57 1.77 -20.07
N TYR A 74 2.80 0.71 -20.27
CA TYR A 74 1.41 0.58 -19.80
C TYR A 74 1.23 0.80 -18.30
N GLN A 75 2.24 0.50 -17.50
CA GLN A 75 2.24 0.70 -16.05
C GLN A 75 3.22 1.79 -15.57
N THR A 76 3.98 2.40 -16.48
CA THR A 76 4.90 3.51 -16.18
C THR A 76 4.37 4.88 -16.56
N GLY A 77 3.07 5.00 -16.86
CA GLY A 77 2.40 6.29 -17.08
C GLY A 77 1.84 6.52 -18.46
N ALA A 78 1.75 5.48 -19.33
CA ALA A 78 1.11 5.57 -20.64
C ALA A 78 -0.34 6.05 -20.55
N GLN A 79 -0.73 6.94 -21.44
CA GLN A 79 -2.09 7.47 -21.59
C GLN A 79 -2.79 6.81 -22.77
N PHE A 80 -4.09 6.55 -22.61
CA PHE A 80 -4.91 5.97 -23.65
C PHE A 80 -5.90 7.01 -24.19
N ARG A 81 -5.92 7.22 -25.49
CA ARG A 81 -6.72 8.30 -26.14
C ARG A 81 -8.23 8.19 -25.89
N GLY A 82 -8.74 6.97 -25.65
CA GLY A 82 -10.17 6.72 -25.40
C GLY A 82 -10.60 6.80 -23.94
N ASP A 83 -9.72 7.21 -23.03
CA ASP A 83 -9.96 7.19 -21.58
C ASP A 83 -10.82 8.39 -21.11
N VAL A 84 -12.09 8.42 -21.52
CA VAL A 84 -13.04 9.50 -21.18
C VAL A 84 -13.28 9.60 -19.67
N ILE A 85 -13.25 8.47 -18.96
CA ILE A 85 -13.46 8.42 -17.49
C ILE A 85 -12.37 9.21 -16.74
N LYS A 86 -11.19 9.37 -17.34
CA LYS A 86 -10.09 10.16 -16.80
C LYS A 86 -10.44 11.64 -16.60
N HIS A 87 -11.29 12.20 -17.46
CA HIS A 87 -11.75 13.59 -17.29
C HIS A 87 -12.63 13.74 -16.04
N VAL A 88 -13.47 12.74 -15.75
CA VAL A 88 -14.27 12.72 -14.52
C VAL A 88 -13.38 12.55 -13.30
N ASP A 89 -12.38 11.65 -13.39
CA ASP A 89 -11.37 11.46 -12.35
C ASP A 89 -10.62 12.76 -12.03
N ASN A 90 -10.13 13.46 -13.06
CA ASN A 90 -9.45 14.75 -12.90
C ASN A 90 -10.35 15.81 -12.25
N ALA A 91 -11.65 15.85 -12.61
CA ALA A 91 -12.60 16.78 -12.01
C ALA A 91 -12.86 16.49 -10.51
N LEU A 92 -12.82 15.23 -10.10
CA LEU A 92 -12.94 14.84 -8.69
C LEU A 92 -11.67 15.12 -7.88
N ASN A 93 -10.52 15.15 -8.55
CA ASN A 93 -9.21 15.45 -7.97
C ASN A 93 -8.84 16.94 -8.00
N PHE A 94 -9.80 17.83 -7.76
CA PHE A 94 -9.64 19.28 -7.88
C PHE A 94 -8.77 19.93 -6.78
N LEU A 95 -8.54 19.24 -5.67
CA LEU A 95 -7.66 19.71 -4.60
C LEU A 95 -6.18 19.35 -4.90
N PRO A 96 -5.22 20.12 -4.38
CA PRO A 96 -3.81 19.78 -4.50
C PRO A 96 -3.49 18.46 -3.80
N LYS A 97 -2.48 17.74 -4.32
CA LYS A 97 -2.00 16.50 -3.67
C LYS A 97 -1.25 16.84 -2.37
N PRO A 98 -1.44 16.02 -1.31
CA PRO A 98 -2.28 14.84 -1.20
C PRO A 98 -3.69 15.12 -0.64
N ALA A 99 -4.11 16.39 -0.48
CA ALA A 99 -5.42 16.77 0.05
C ALA A 99 -6.59 16.16 -0.76
N ASN A 100 -6.42 16.02 -2.08
CA ASN A 100 -7.41 15.39 -2.97
C ASN A 100 -7.74 13.96 -2.52
N TYR A 101 -6.75 13.15 -2.17
CA TYR A 101 -6.98 11.76 -1.73
C TYR A 101 -7.75 11.72 -0.40
N LEU A 102 -7.37 12.58 0.54
CA LEU A 102 -8.06 12.68 1.84
C LEU A 102 -9.52 13.08 1.66
N PHE A 103 -9.78 14.09 0.83
CA PHE A 103 -11.14 14.51 0.52
C PHE A 103 -11.97 13.38 -0.10
N LEU A 104 -11.42 12.64 -1.08
CA LEU A 104 -12.11 11.53 -1.72
C LEU A 104 -12.43 10.39 -0.75
N LEU A 105 -11.54 10.06 0.17
CA LEU A 105 -11.76 9.06 1.21
C LEU A 105 -12.94 9.47 2.12
N PHE A 106 -12.95 10.71 2.62
CA PHE A 106 -14.05 11.22 3.45
C PHE A 106 -15.37 11.27 2.68
N ALA A 107 -15.38 11.90 1.51
CA ALA A 107 -16.59 12.10 0.70
C ALA A 107 -17.17 10.77 0.21
N GLY A 108 -16.30 9.84 -0.21
CA GLY A 108 -16.70 8.50 -0.63
C GLY A 108 -17.37 7.71 0.49
N PHE A 109 -16.79 7.72 1.68
CA PHE A 109 -17.39 7.02 2.81
C PHE A 109 -18.66 7.73 3.34
N PHE A 110 -18.73 9.06 3.26
CA PHE A 110 -19.93 9.79 3.60
C PHE A 110 -21.12 9.35 2.73
N LEU A 111 -20.91 9.16 1.42
CA LEU A 111 -21.92 8.61 0.51
C LEU A 111 -22.35 7.20 0.94
N LEU A 112 -21.41 6.32 1.30
CA LEU A 112 -21.70 4.99 1.83
C LEU A 112 -22.50 5.05 3.12
N GLY A 113 -22.10 5.89 4.07
CA GLY A 113 -22.80 6.11 5.34
C GLY A 113 -24.23 6.62 5.14
N MET A 114 -24.42 7.61 4.26
CA MET A 114 -25.76 8.11 3.88
C MET A 114 -26.61 7.01 3.24
N THR A 115 -26.02 6.15 2.43
CA THR A 115 -26.72 5.00 1.86
C THR A 115 -27.10 3.98 2.90
N ALA A 116 -26.19 3.66 3.84
CA ALA A 116 -26.41 2.64 4.86
C ALA A 116 -27.42 3.06 5.92
N VAL A 117 -27.28 4.26 6.51
CA VAL A 117 -28.08 4.70 7.68
C VAL A 117 -29.04 5.86 7.43
N ARG A 118 -28.96 6.56 6.28
CA ARG A 118 -29.81 7.72 5.92
C ARG A 118 -29.81 8.85 6.97
N ASN A 119 -28.68 9.03 7.64
CA ASN A 119 -28.52 10.06 8.66
C ASN A 119 -27.12 10.65 8.56
N TRP A 120 -27.03 11.93 8.22
CA TRP A 120 -25.79 12.62 7.96
C TRP A 120 -24.81 12.62 9.15
N LYS A 121 -25.31 12.61 10.41
CA LYS A 121 -24.45 12.59 11.60
C LYS A 121 -23.63 11.31 11.70
N TYR A 122 -24.27 10.17 11.46
CA TYR A 122 -23.59 8.87 11.44
C TYR A 122 -22.72 8.71 10.18
N ALA A 123 -23.17 9.24 9.04
CA ALA A 123 -22.38 9.25 7.82
C ALA A 123 -21.12 10.08 8.00
N LEU A 124 -21.20 11.26 8.65
CA LEU A 124 -20.06 12.11 9.00
C LEU A 124 -19.09 11.38 9.94
N LEU A 125 -19.63 10.72 10.98
CA LEU A 125 -18.83 9.94 11.92
C LEU A 125 -18.06 8.80 11.20
N GLY A 126 -18.76 8.05 10.36
CA GLY A 126 -18.14 6.97 9.57
C GLY A 126 -17.12 7.48 8.57
N ALA A 127 -17.36 8.63 7.93
CA ALA A 127 -16.41 9.29 7.07
C ALA A 127 -15.12 9.68 7.84
N THR A 128 -15.25 10.16 9.08
CA THR A 128 -14.12 10.44 9.97
C THR A 128 -13.35 9.16 10.30
N PHE A 129 -14.04 8.06 10.64
CA PHE A 129 -13.42 6.78 10.94
C PHE A 129 -12.63 6.21 9.77
N PHE A 130 -13.20 6.24 8.57
CA PHE A 130 -12.53 5.72 7.37
C PHE A 130 -11.46 6.68 6.87
N GLY A 131 -11.78 7.96 6.68
CA GLY A 131 -10.87 8.93 6.08
C GLY A 131 -9.63 9.23 6.93
N LEU A 132 -9.68 8.94 8.25
CA LEU A 132 -8.54 9.05 9.16
C LEU A 132 -7.87 7.71 9.47
N SER A 133 -8.24 6.59 8.82
CA SER A 133 -7.51 5.33 9.00
C SER A 133 -6.03 5.52 8.65
N THR A 134 -5.15 5.13 9.56
CA THR A 134 -3.70 5.41 9.48
C THR A 134 -3.05 4.76 8.26
N TYR A 135 -3.55 3.62 7.81
CA TYR A 135 -3.05 2.96 6.62
C TYR A 135 -2.99 3.88 5.39
N PHE A 136 -3.99 4.76 5.21
CA PHE A 136 -4.02 5.67 4.06
C PHE A 136 -2.92 6.73 4.14
N TYR A 137 -2.61 7.22 5.32
CA TYR A 137 -1.55 8.20 5.55
C TYR A 137 -0.17 7.60 5.30
N ILE A 138 0.04 6.35 5.73
CA ILE A 138 1.27 5.60 5.49
C ILE A 138 1.51 5.38 3.99
N ILE A 139 0.51 4.92 3.24
CA ILE A 139 0.66 4.67 1.80
C ILE A 139 0.76 5.97 0.99
N ILE A 140 0.20 7.09 1.47
CA ILE A 140 0.43 8.42 0.89
C ILE A 140 1.88 8.84 1.12
N SER A 141 2.40 8.73 2.34
CA SER A 141 3.79 9.07 2.67
C SER A 141 4.77 8.26 1.82
N ALA A 142 4.53 6.96 1.63
CA ALA A 142 5.37 6.07 0.82
C ALA A 142 5.30 6.35 -0.70
N GLY A 143 4.29 7.09 -1.18
CA GLY A 143 4.12 7.38 -2.62
C GLY A 143 3.21 6.42 -3.37
N HIS A 144 2.51 5.51 -2.69
CA HIS A 144 1.58 4.57 -3.30
C HIS A 144 0.27 5.26 -3.76
N ASN A 145 0.40 6.32 -4.55
CA ASN A 145 -0.71 7.20 -4.95
C ASN A 145 -1.82 6.47 -5.71
N GLY A 146 -1.48 5.57 -6.62
CA GLY A 146 -2.48 4.73 -7.33
C GLY A 146 -3.27 3.82 -6.38
N LYS A 147 -2.62 3.33 -5.31
CA LYS A 147 -3.25 2.49 -4.29
C LYS A 147 -4.29 3.25 -3.49
N VAL A 148 -3.92 4.39 -2.89
CA VAL A 148 -4.87 5.21 -2.13
C VAL A 148 -6.00 5.75 -3.00
N HIS A 149 -5.72 6.12 -4.23
CA HIS A 149 -6.71 6.61 -5.19
C HIS A 149 -7.76 5.53 -5.49
N THR A 150 -7.33 4.30 -5.79
CA THR A 150 -8.23 3.15 -5.98
C THR A 150 -9.10 2.90 -4.74
N ILE A 151 -8.51 2.94 -3.53
CA ILE A 151 -9.21 2.73 -2.25
C ILE A 151 -10.23 3.83 -1.99
N ALA A 152 -9.98 5.07 -2.37
CA ALA A 152 -10.92 6.18 -2.21
C ALA A 152 -12.26 5.92 -2.93
N TYR A 153 -12.25 5.12 -3.99
CA TYR A 153 -13.44 4.71 -4.73
C TYR A 153 -14.13 3.44 -4.21
N PHE A 154 -13.60 2.78 -3.18
CA PHE A 154 -14.22 1.58 -2.55
C PHE A 154 -15.59 1.89 -1.96
N ALA A 155 -15.64 2.90 -1.11
CA ALA A 155 -16.84 3.26 -0.37
C ALA A 155 -17.99 3.69 -1.31
N PRO A 156 -17.79 4.58 -2.30
CA PRO A 156 -18.86 4.93 -3.22
C PRO A 156 -19.28 3.78 -4.14
N LEU A 157 -18.38 2.88 -4.55
CA LEU A 157 -18.75 1.68 -5.29
C LEU A 157 -19.65 0.77 -4.45
N LEU A 158 -19.28 0.51 -3.20
CA LEU A 158 -20.13 -0.26 -2.28
C LEU A 158 -21.45 0.44 -2.01
N ALA A 159 -21.49 1.78 -1.93
CA ALA A 159 -22.73 2.54 -1.82
C ALA A 159 -23.67 2.29 -3.00
N GLY A 160 -23.15 2.27 -4.23
CA GLY A 160 -23.94 1.93 -5.44
C GLY A 160 -24.57 0.56 -5.34
N ILE A 161 -23.83 -0.45 -4.90
CA ILE A 161 -24.32 -1.82 -4.71
C ILE A 161 -25.42 -1.88 -3.62
N LEU A 162 -25.20 -1.21 -2.49
CA LEU A 162 -26.20 -1.14 -1.42
C LEU A 162 -27.46 -0.36 -1.83
N LEU A 163 -27.36 0.64 -2.72
CA LEU A 163 -28.51 1.32 -3.31
C LEU A 163 -29.39 0.34 -4.07
N VAL A 164 -28.82 -0.60 -4.81
CA VAL A 164 -29.55 -1.62 -5.56
C VAL A 164 -30.14 -2.68 -4.63
N TYR A 165 -29.31 -3.43 -3.87
CA TYR A 165 -29.76 -4.56 -3.07
C TYR A 165 -30.60 -4.15 -1.86
N ILE A 166 -30.21 -3.09 -1.14
CA ILE A 166 -30.85 -2.75 0.13
C ILE A 166 -31.89 -1.64 -0.02
N ARG A 167 -31.66 -0.68 -0.92
CA ARG A 167 -32.52 0.49 -1.06
C ARG A 167 -33.49 0.40 -2.23
N LYS A 168 -33.37 -0.59 -3.11
CA LYS A 168 -34.19 -0.79 -4.33
C LYS A 168 -34.18 0.44 -5.26
N LYS A 169 -33.07 1.22 -5.26
CA LYS A 169 -32.87 2.39 -6.11
C LYS A 169 -32.05 1.99 -7.34
N TYR A 170 -32.67 1.20 -8.23
CA TYR A 170 -31.98 0.52 -9.32
C TYR A 170 -31.20 1.48 -10.24
N LEU A 171 -31.84 2.53 -10.79
CA LEU A 171 -31.18 3.45 -11.70
C LEU A 171 -30.04 4.22 -11.02
N LEU A 172 -30.29 4.79 -9.83
CA LEU A 172 -29.24 5.52 -9.10
C LEU A 172 -28.08 4.59 -8.73
N GLY A 173 -28.39 3.37 -8.25
CA GLY A 173 -27.37 2.40 -7.93
C GLY A 173 -26.60 1.92 -9.15
N PHE A 174 -27.25 1.74 -10.31
CA PHE A 174 -26.61 1.45 -11.59
C PHE A 174 -25.58 2.53 -11.95
N VAL A 175 -25.99 3.80 -11.96
CA VAL A 175 -25.12 4.92 -12.34
C VAL A 175 -23.93 5.04 -11.38
N VAL A 176 -24.18 4.98 -10.06
CA VAL A 176 -23.12 5.09 -9.05
C VAL A 176 -22.13 3.90 -9.16
N THR A 177 -22.65 2.67 -9.32
CA THR A 177 -21.80 1.48 -9.45
C THR A 177 -20.95 1.54 -10.74
N ALA A 178 -21.54 1.86 -11.88
CA ALA A 178 -20.83 1.94 -13.16
C ALA A 178 -19.75 3.03 -13.13
N LEU A 179 -20.10 4.22 -12.64
CA LEU A 179 -19.17 5.34 -12.52
C LEU A 179 -17.97 5.00 -11.64
N PHE A 180 -18.20 4.56 -10.39
CA PHE A 180 -17.12 4.32 -9.45
C PHE A 180 -16.34 3.03 -9.76
N MET A 181 -16.94 2.06 -10.46
CA MET A 181 -16.20 0.94 -11.03
C MET A 181 -15.23 1.41 -12.12
N GLY A 182 -15.69 2.29 -13.04
CA GLY A 182 -14.84 2.87 -14.05
C GLY A 182 -13.70 3.69 -13.49
N LEU A 183 -13.98 4.55 -12.50
CA LEU A 183 -12.97 5.37 -11.81
C LEU A 183 -11.96 4.51 -11.03
N GLN A 184 -12.40 3.45 -10.39
CA GLN A 184 -11.53 2.53 -9.65
C GLN A 184 -10.53 1.83 -10.55
N ILE A 185 -10.95 1.37 -11.74
CA ILE A 185 -10.04 0.77 -12.72
C ILE A 185 -9.11 1.83 -13.30
N ALA A 186 -9.61 3.05 -13.58
CA ALA A 186 -8.80 4.16 -14.08
C ALA A 186 -7.68 4.57 -13.12
N ALA A 187 -7.86 4.40 -11.80
CA ALA A 187 -6.82 4.60 -10.80
C ALA A 187 -5.68 3.57 -10.86
N ASN A 188 -5.82 2.51 -11.65
CA ASN A 188 -4.81 1.57 -12.10
C ASN A 188 -4.11 0.74 -11.00
N HIS A 189 -4.84 0.35 -9.94
CA HIS A 189 -4.33 -0.58 -8.93
C HIS A 189 -5.22 -1.81 -8.78
N PHE A 190 -5.06 -2.78 -9.68
CA PHE A 190 -5.96 -3.94 -9.82
C PHE A 190 -6.03 -4.83 -8.59
N GLN A 191 -4.95 -4.96 -7.81
CA GLN A 191 -4.91 -5.73 -6.58
C GLN A 191 -5.93 -5.22 -5.55
N MET A 192 -6.03 -3.91 -5.38
CA MET A 192 -7.01 -3.31 -4.46
C MET A 192 -8.43 -3.57 -4.93
N THR A 193 -8.70 -3.38 -6.23
CA THR A 193 -10.00 -3.72 -6.84
C THR A 193 -10.37 -5.18 -6.60
N TYR A 194 -9.43 -6.08 -6.78
CA TYR A 194 -9.61 -7.52 -6.56
C TYR A 194 -9.99 -7.84 -5.11
N TYR A 195 -9.34 -7.21 -4.14
CA TYR A 195 -9.66 -7.41 -2.72
C TYR A 195 -11.08 -6.92 -2.36
N LEU A 196 -11.51 -5.81 -2.95
CA LEU A 196 -12.88 -5.35 -2.77
C LEU A 196 -13.89 -6.33 -3.38
N PHE A 197 -13.58 -6.97 -4.53
CA PHE A 197 -14.44 -7.98 -5.15
C PHE A 197 -14.65 -9.21 -4.26
N ILE A 198 -13.67 -9.60 -3.45
CA ILE A 198 -13.87 -10.65 -2.43
C ILE A 198 -14.99 -10.22 -1.48
N GLY A 199 -14.95 -8.98 -1.00
CA GLY A 199 -16.02 -8.44 -0.14
C GLY A 199 -17.39 -8.37 -0.81
N ILE A 200 -17.44 -7.95 -2.07
CA ILE A 200 -18.67 -7.88 -2.87
C ILE A 200 -19.23 -9.29 -3.11
N GLY A 201 -18.36 -10.28 -3.34
CA GLY A 201 -18.77 -11.68 -3.48
C GLY A 201 -19.48 -12.23 -2.24
N PHE A 202 -18.99 -11.90 -1.04
CA PHE A 202 -19.66 -12.25 0.22
C PHE A 202 -20.98 -11.53 0.40
N LEU A 203 -21.08 -10.28 0.02
CA LEU A 203 -22.36 -9.55 0.03
C LEU A 203 -23.36 -10.21 -0.91
N PHE A 204 -22.95 -10.55 -2.15
CA PHE A 204 -23.78 -11.27 -3.11
C PHE A 204 -24.24 -12.63 -2.54
N LEU A 205 -23.31 -13.42 -2.00
CA LEU A 205 -23.61 -14.71 -1.39
C LEU A 205 -24.58 -14.57 -0.20
N SER A 206 -24.39 -13.56 0.64
CA SER A 206 -25.31 -13.28 1.76
C SER A 206 -26.73 -12.95 1.28
N GLU A 207 -26.88 -12.17 0.21
CA GLU A 207 -28.18 -11.87 -0.39
C GLU A 207 -28.80 -13.10 -1.04
N LEU A 208 -28.02 -13.92 -1.72
CA LEU A 208 -28.46 -15.21 -2.28
C LEU A 208 -28.97 -16.15 -1.19
N ILE A 209 -28.18 -16.37 -0.13
CA ILE A 209 -28.57 -17.20 1.02
C ILE A 209 -29.86 -16.67 1.67
N ARG A 210 -29.99 -15.34 1.82
CA ARG A 210 -31.19 -14.71 2.37
C ARG A 210 -32.44 -15.05 1.57
N VAL A 211 -32.35 -15.02 0.25
CA VAL A 211 -33.46 -15.30 -0.65
C VAL A 211 -33.79 -16.79 -0.65
N LEU A 212 -32.77 -17.68 -0.66
CA LEU A 212 -32.94 -19.12 -0.55
C LEU A 212 -33.66 -19.53 0.74
N LEU A 213 -33.22 -19.00 1.89
CA LEU A 213 -33.80 -19.33 3.19
C LEU A 213 -35.22 -18.78 3.37
N LYS A 214 -35.51 -17.59 2.85
CA LYS A 214 -36.85 -16.97 2.98
C LYS A 214 -37.82 -17.41 1.89
N LYS A 215 -37.37 -18.09 0.85
CA LYS A 215 -38.16 -18.49 -0.33
C LYS A 215 -38.95 -17.30 -0.96
N SER A 216 -38.46 -16.07 -0.79
CA SER A 216 -39.11 -14.83 -1.20
C SER A 216 -38.10 -13.86 -1.81
N ASP A 217 -38.61 -12.83 -2.49
CA ASP A 217 -37.79 -11.77 -3.11
C ASP A 217 -36.88 -12.19 -4.29
N TRP A 218 -37.09 -13.37 -4.91
CA TRP A 218 -36.35 -13.82 -6.08
C TRP A 218 -36.35 -12.80 -7.24
N LYS A 219 -37.52 -12.17 -7.47
CA LYS A 219 -37.65 -11.13 -8.51
C LYS A 219 -36.73 -9.94 -8.22
N HIS A 220 -36.72 -9.47 -6.98
CA HIS A 220 -35.82 -8.37 -6.58
C HIS A 220 -34.35 -8.76 -6.68
N PHE A 221 -33.97 -9.95 -6.21
CA PHE A 221 -32.60 -10.46 -6.30
C PHE A 221 -32.13 -10.56 -7.75
N GLY A 222 -32.94 -11.16 -8.65
CA GLY A 222 -32.61 -11.29 -10.07
C GLY A 222 -32.46 -9.94 -10.76
N ILE A 223 -33.42 -9.00 -10.56
CA ILE A 223 -33.32 -7.64 -11.10
C ILE A 223 -32.08 -6.93 -10.57
N SER A 224 -31.83 -7.00 -9.27
CA SER A 224 -30.68 -6.35 -8.64
C SER A 224 -29.35 -6.88 -9.18
N SER A 225 -29.22 -8.20 -9.29
CA SER A 225 -28.02 -8.85 -9.82
C SER A 225 -27.81 -8.51 -11.30
N GLY A 226 -28.87 -8.48 -12.11
CA GLY A 226 -28.79 -8.07 -13.52
C GLY A 226 -28.39 -6.61 -13.69
N VAL A 227 -28.97 -5.69 -12.90
CA VAL A 227 -28.61 -4.26 -12.91
C VAL A 227 -27.15 -4.06 -12.51
N LEU A 228 -26.66 -4.74 -11.49
CA LEU A 228 -25.28 -4.65 -11.03
C LEU A 228 -24.31 -5.28 -12.04
N ALA A 229 -24.65 -6.42 -12.65
CA ALA A 229 -23.84 -7.02 -13.70
C ALA A 229 -23.66 -6.07 -14.89
N LEU A 230 -24.72 -5.42 -15.35
CA LEU A 230 -24.67 -4.41 -16.42
C LEU A 230 -23.83 -3.19 -15.98
N ALA A 231 -23.96 -2.74 -14.73
CA ALA A 231 -23.17 -1.63 -14.20
C ALA A 231 -21.67 -1.96 -14.16
N PHE A 232 -21.31 -3.17 -13.71
CA PHE A 232 -19.92 -3.64 -13.73
C PHE A 232 -19.37 -3.77 -15.16
N LEU A 233 -20.14 -4.37 -16.08
CA LEU A 233 -19.73 -4.48 -17.47
C LEU A 233 -19.49 -3.10 -18.10
N LEU A 234 -20.35 -2.12 -17.83
CA LEU A 234 -20.15 -0.76 -18.31
C LEU A 234 -18.91 -0.11 -17.69
N GLY A 235 -18.72 -0.21 -16.37
CA GLY A 235 -17.54 0.32 -15.66
C GLY A 235 -16.23 -0.28 -16.15
N ILE A 236 -16.20 -1.61 -16.37
CA ILE A 236 -15.07 -2.33 -16.96
C ILE A 236 -14.86 -1.88 -18.41
N GLY A 237 -15.95 -1.81 -19.21
CA GLY A 237 -15.91 -1.42 -20.62
C GLY A 237 -15.34 -0.02 -20.86
N MET A 238 -15.58 0.94 -19.96
CA MET A 238 -14.98 2.28 -20.04
C MET A 238 -13.44 2.27 -20.00
N ASN A 239 -12.82 1.20 -19.49
CA ASN A 239 -11.37 1.04 -19.38
C ASN A 239 -10.83 -0.10 -20.26
N SER A 240 -11.58 -0.57 -21.26
CA SER A 240 -11.24 -1.76 -22.03
C SER A 240 -9.87 -1.70 -22.68
N GLN A 241 -9.48 -0.55 -23.25
CA GLN A 241 -8.18 -0.37 -23.88
C GLN A 241 -7.03 -0.58 -22.88
N ARG A 242 -7.12 0.03 -21.70
CA ARG A 242 -6.15 -0.13 -20.60
C ARG A 242 -6.09 -1.58 -20.09
N LEU A 243 -7.26 -2.20 -19.92
CA LEU A 243 -7.35 -3.57 -19.41
C LEU A 243 -6.75 -4.59 -20.38
N LEU A 244 -7.02 -4.45 -21.69
CA LEU A 244 -6.48 -5.35 -22.70
C LEU A 244 -4.97 -5.20 -22.82
N ALA A 245 -4.45 -3.97 -22.85
CA ALA A 245 -3.00 -3.72 -22.88
C ALA A 245 -2.29 -4.28 -21.62
N ASN A 246 -2.87 -4.07 -20.43
CA ASN A 246 -2.28 -4.63 -19.20
C ASN A 246 -2.40 -6.15 -19.12
N ARG A 247 -3.42 -6.78 -19.70
CA ARG A 247 -3.54 -8.23 -19.78
C ARG A 247 -2.42 -8.81 -20.64
N GLU A 248 -2.25 -8.30 -21.85
CA GLU A 248 -1.19 -8.71 -22.77
C GLU A 248 0.19 -8.56 -22.12
N TYR A 249 0.45 -7.41 -21.51
CA TYR A 249 1.70 -7.17 -20.80
C TYR A 249 1.91 -8.14 -19.62
N ALA A 250 0.86 -8.40 -18.83
CA ALA A 250 0.98 -9.26 -17.66
C ALA A 250 1.36 -10.72 -18.02
N GLU A 251 0.97 -11.21 -19.17
CA GLU A 251 1.31 -12.56 -19.66
C GLU A 251 2.82 -12.72 -19.87
N GLU A 252 3.52 -11.65 -20.26
CA GLU A 252 4.98 -11.65 -20.53
C GLU A 252 5.85 -11.25 -19.32
N THR A 253 5.21 -10.94 -18.18
CA THR A 253 5.92 -10.44 -16.98
C THR A 253 6.10 -11.52 -15.93
N VAL A 254 6.77 -11.14 -14.81
CA VAL A 254 6.87 -11.96 -13.59
C VAL A 254 5.52 -12.41 -13.02
N ARG A 255 4.42 -11.84 -13.50
CA ARG A 255 3.04 -12.24 -13.14
C ARG A 255 2.44 -13.25 -14.13
N GLY A 256 3.10 -13.50 -15.25
CA GLY A 256 2.73 -14.48 -16.25
C GLY A 256 3.21 -15.90 -15.92
N LYS A 257 3.17 -16.75 -16.94
CA LYS A 257 3.62 -18.13 -16.83
C LYS A 257 5.13 -18.21 -16.55
N GLN A 258 5.53 -19.12 -15.67
CA GLN A 258 6.94 -19.41 -15.46
C GLN A 258 7.53 -20.08 -16.71
N ILE A 259 8.72 -19.62 -17.14
CA ILE A 259 9.44 -20.13 -18.31
C ILE A 259 10.49 -21.16 -17.86
N LEU A 260 11.23 -20.86 -16.79
CA LEU A 260 12.22 -21.76 -16.22
C LEU A 260 11.54 -22.80 -15.32
N GLU A 261 11.95 -24.05 -15.42
CA GLU A 261 11.55 -25.11 -14.50
C GLU A 261 12.43 -25.07 -13.26
N ASP A 262 11.83 -24.91 -12.09
CA ASP A 262 12.53 -24.91 -10.81
C ASP A 262 12.62 -26.36 -10.28
N GLU A 263 13.81 -26.94 -10.31
CA GLU A 263 14.09 -28.32 -9.85
C GLU A 263 13.79 -28.53 -8.36
N LYS A 264 13.66 -27.43 -7.58
CA LYS A 264 13.49 -27.47 -6.11
C LYS A 264 12.04 -27.23 -5.65
N GLN A 265 11.13 -26.81 -6.51
CA GLN A 265 9.77 -26.42 -6.11
C GLN A 265 8.70 -27.37 -6.65
N ASN A 266 8.43 -28.44 -5.90
CA ASN A 266 7.30 -29.36 -6.16
C ASN A 266 5.89 -28.73 -5.99
N HIS A 267 5.77 -27.43 -5.67
CA HIS A 267 4.50 -26.74 -5.39
C HIS A 267 4.38 -25.35 -6.02
N ALA A 268 5.21 -24.99 -7.00
CA ALA A 268 5.03 -23.74 -7.73
C ALA A 268 3.80 -23.86 -8.65
N SER A 269 2.85 -22.93 -8.53
CA SER A 269 1.81 -22.81 -9.54
C SER A 269 2.50 -22.50 -10.88
N LYS A 270 2.28 -23.33 -11.90
CA LYS A 270 2.88 -23.16 -13.25
C LYS A 270 2.52 -21.80 -13.90
N ASP A 271 1.68 -21.03 -13.28
CA ASP A 271 1.20 -19.74 -13.75
C ASP A 271 1.08 -18.76 -12.57
N GLY A 272 1.80 -17.64 -12.61
CA GLY A 272 1.80 -16.61 -11.58
C GLY A 272 3.17 -16.28 -11.01
N MET A 273 3.15 -15.55 -9.89
CA MET A 273 4.36 -15.18 -9.15
C MET A 273 4.92 -16.35 -8.36
N ASN A 274 6.23 -16.31 -8.06
CA ASN A 274 6.83 -17.20 -7.08
C ASN A 274 6.12 -17.06 -5.72
N ARG A 275 5.85 -18.20 -5.06
CA ARG A 275 5.10 -18.25 -3.80
C ARG A 275 5.74 -17.45 -2.68
N ASP A 276 7.07 -17.53 -2.53
CA ASP A 276 7.79 -16.81 -1.49
C ASP A 276 7.71 -15.28 -1.72
N ALA A 277 7.84 -14.85 -2.99
CA ALA A 277 7.67 -13.45 -3.36
C ALA A 277 6.22 -12.95 -3.14
N MET A 278 5.21 -13.81 -3.36
CA MET A 278 3.81 -13.48 -3.07
C MET A 278 3.57 -13.25 -1.57
N LEU A 279 4.13 -14.12 -0.73
CA LEU A 279 3.88 -14.19 0.70
C LEU A 279 4.88 -13.38 1.53
N MET A 280 5.85 -12.70 0.91
CA MET A 280 6.93 -11.99 1.61
C MET A 280 6.43 -10.97 2.65
N TRP A 281 5.37 -10.20 2.36
CA TRP A 281 4.76 -9.26 3.31
C TRP A 281 3.54 -9.87 3.99
N SER A 282 3.73 -10.99 4.64
CA SER A 282 2.72 -11.64 5.49
C SER A 282 2.63 -10.99 6.85
N TYR A 283 1.43 -10.80 7.34
CA TYR A 283 1.16 -10.19 8.63
C TYR A 283 1.27 -11.23 9.75
N GLY A 284 1.92 -10.89 10.85
CA GLY A 284 1.93 -11.75 12.04
C GLY A 284 0.51 -11.91 12.61
N LYS A 285 0.17 -13.08 13.14
CA LYS A 285 -1.18 -13.32 13.70
C LYS A 285 -1.51 -12.32 14.81
N LEU A 286 -0.62 -12.15 15.77
CA LEU A 286 -0.78 -11.17 16.85
C LEU A 286 -0.56 -9.74 16.39
N GLU A 287 0.18 -9.53 15.30
CA GLU A 287 0.36 -8.24 14.66
C GLU A 287 -0.97 -7.63 14.18
N THR A 288 -2.02 -8.45 13.98
CA THR A 288 -3.39 -8.00 13.72
C THR A 288 -3.91 -7.04 14.80
N LEU A 289 -3.38 -7.10 16.01
CA LEU A 289 -3.69 -6.15 17.09
C LEU A 289 -3.21 -4.72 16.81
N ASN A 290 -2.35 -4.50 15.80
CA ASN A 290 -2.03 -3.16 15.31
C ASN A 290 -3.27 -2.38 14.84
N LEU A 291 -4.33 -3.06 14.39
CA LEU A 291 -5.61 -2.42 14.11
C LEU A 291 -6.17 -1.67 15.33
N PHE A 292 -5.80 -2.10 16.53
CA PHE A 292 -6.31 -1.62 17.82
C PHE A 292 -5.28 -0.86 18.67
N ILE A 293 -4.00 -1.24 18.63
CA ILE A 293 -2.88 -0.63 19.37
C ILE A 293 -1.74 -0.41 18.36
N PRO A 294 -1.46 0.84 17.93
CA PRO A 294 -0.65 1.08 16.72
C PRO A 294 0.80 0.61 16.83
N ARG A 295 1.44 0.67 18.00
CA ARG A 295 2.85 0.26 18.18
C ARG A 295 3.01 -1.03 18.98
N ILE A 296 2.04 -1.96 18.90
CA ILE A 296 2.19 -3.27 19.58
C ILE A 296 3.36 -4.09 19.00
N TYR A 297 3.72 -3.86 17.73
CA TYR A 297 4.90 -4.40 17.07
C TYR A 297 5.91 -3.31 16.66
N GLY A 298 5.92 -2.17 17.38
CA GLY A 298 6.93 -1.12 17.26
C GLY A 298 6.65 -0.02 16.22
N GLY A 299 5.52 -0.10 15.50
CA GLY A 299 5.15 0.93 14.51
C GLY A 299 5.80 0.74 13.15
N SER A 300 6.56 1.71 12.65
CA SER A 300 7.32 1.58 11.39
C SER A 300 8.71 1.02 11.62
N SER A 301 9.38 0.59 10.54
CA SER A 301 10.79 0.18 10.60
C SER A 301 11.73 1.34 10.95
N GLN A 302 11.28 2.58 10.70
CA GLN A 302 11.96 3.82 11.05
C GLN A 302 10.97 4.76 11.76
N GLU A 303 10.51 4.36 12.93
CA GLU A 303 9.59 5.13 13.77
C GLU A 303 10.31 6.39 14.30
N LYS A 304 9.55 7.43 14.64
CA LYS A 304 10.11 8.63 15.28
C LYS A 304 10.88 8.24 16.54
N GLY A 305 12.14 8.65 16.62
CA GLY A 305 13.07 8.29 17.70
C GLY A 305 13.99 7.10 17.37
N SER A 306 13.86 6.50 16.17
CA SER A 306 14.79 5.46 15.71
C SER A 306 16.23 5.93 15.74
N ASP A 307 16.51 7.17 15.32
CA ASP A 307 17.87 7.73 15.31
C ASP A 307 18.46 7.81 16.71
N ARG A 308 17.67 8.25 17.71
CA ARG A 308 18.08 8.23 19.12
C ARG A 308 18.39 6.84 19.62
N ILE A 309 17.55 5.86 19.28
CA ILE A 309 17.75 4.46 19.67
C ILE A 309 19.03 3.93 19.01
N MET A 310 19.24 4.23 17.73
CA MET A 310 20.45 3.82 17.01
C MET A 310 21.72 4.45 17.59
N GLN A 311 21.68 5.73 17.94
CA GLN A 311 22.80 6.40 18.58
C GLN A 311 23.14 5.77 19.94
N ASN A 312 22.13 5.54 20.77
CA ASN A 312 22.33 4.85 22.05
C ASN A 312 22.89 3.42 21.87
N ILE A 313 22.48 2.69 20.84
CA ILE A 313 23.04 1.38 20.52
C ILE A 313 24.51 1.53 20.12
N GLN A 314 24.86 2.53 19.30
CA GLN A 314 26.25 2.78 18.90
C GLN A 314 27.13 3.09 20.13
N ASP A 315 26.64 3.91 21.06
CA ASP A 315 27.33 4.25 22.30
C ASP A 315 27.53 2.97 23.16
N LEU A 316 26.47 2.16 23.33
CA LEU A 316 26.54 0.88 24.04
C LEU A 316 27.54 -0.10 23.39
N VAL A 317 27.61 -0.16 22.07
CA VAL A 317 28.58 -0.99 21.34
C VAL A 317 30.01 -0.48 21.60
N GLN A 318 30.25 0.82 21.52
CA GLN A 318 31.57 1.41 21.78
C GLN A 318 32.07 1.16 23.20
N GLU A 319 31.15 1.16 24.18
CA GLU A 319 31.50 0.93 25.59
C GLU A 319 31.76 -0.54 25.93
N ASN A 320 31.11 -1.50 25.24
CA ASN A 320 31.04 -2.88 25.67
C ASN A 320 31.59 -3.90 24.66
N ALA A 321 31.69 -3.58 23.35
CA ALA A 321 32.18 -4.54 22.36
C ALA A 321 33.65 -4.87 22.56
N THR A 322 33.96 -6.17 22.61
CA THR A 322 35.31 -6.68 22.90
C THR A 322 36.06 -7.08 21.62
N SER A 323 35.36 -7.22 20.50
CA SER A 323 35.94 -7.64 19.22
C SER A 323 35.17 -7.11 18.00
N GLN A 324 35.84 -7.07 16.84
CA GLN A 324 35.21 -6.74 15.57
C GLN A 324 34.12 -7.77 15.18
N GLU A 325 34.31 -9.03 15.52
CA GLU A 325 33.33 -10.08 15.27
C GLU A 325 32.01 -9.83 16.03
N GLU A 326 32.09 -9.31 17.25
CA GLU A 326 30.91 -8.91 18.02
C GLU A 326 30.17 -7.76 17.33
N VAL A 327 30.89 -6.74 16.85
CA VAL A 327 30.30 -5.63 16.07
C VAL A 327 29.60 -6.15 14.81
N ASP A 328 30.26 -7.06 14.06
CA ASP A 328 29.68 -7.64 12.84
C ASP A 328 28.41 -8.46 13.11
N ASN A 329 28.36 -9.18 14.24
CA ASN A 329 27.20 -9.94 14.67
C ASN A 329 26.05 -9.02 15.08
N ILE A 330 26.34 -7.90 15.72
CA ILE A 330 25.35 -6.87 16.06
C ILE A 330 24.73 -6.32 14.75
N VAL A 331 25.56 -5.96 13.77
CA VAL A 331 25.07 -5.46 12.46
C VAL A 331 24.22 -6.50 11.75
N LYS A 332 24.58 -7.79 11.79
CA LYS A 332 23.77 -8.88 11.20
C LYS A 332 22.45 -9.12 11.93
N GLY A 333 22.44 -8.97 13.27
CA GLY A 333 21.25 -9.20 14.10
C GLY A 333 20.20 -8.09 13.96
N PHE A 334 20.62 -6.93 13.44
CA PHE A 334 19.84 -5.71 13.51
C PHE A 334 19.14 -5.40 12.19
N SER A 335 17.81 -5.45 12.17
CA SER A 335 16.99 -5.09 11.00
C SER A 335 16.23 -3.76 11.16
N SER A 336 15.79 -3.45 12.38
CA SER A 336 15.06 -2.22 12.69
C SER A 336 15.14 -1.93 14.19
N PRO A 337 15.34 -0.65 14.60
CA PRO A 337 15.37 -0.30 16.03
C PRO A 337 13.99 -0.41 16.68
N THR A 338 12.92 -0.29 15.92
CA THR A 338 11.57 -0.17 16.46
C THR A 338 10.66 -1.31 16.05
N TYR A 339 10.49 -1.55 14.76
CA TYR A 339 9.63 -2.63 14.26
C TYR A 339 10.29 -4.01 14.47
N TRP A 340 9.52 -4.94 15.06
CA TRP A 340 9.94 -6.30 15.34
C TRP A 340 8.90 -7.35 14.91
N GLY A 341 7.98 -6.96 14.00
CA GLY A 341 7.00 -7.87 13.40
C GLY A 341 7.58 -8.77 12.32
N GLU A 342 6.70 -9.54 11.68
CA GLU A 342 7.11 -10.60 10.74
C GLU A 342 7.28 -10.12 9.29
N GLN A 343 6.93 -8.87 8.96
CA GLN A 343 7.17 -8.32 7.63
C GLN A 343 8.65 -7.92 7.47
N PRO A 344 9.22 -7.99 6.26
CA PRO A 344 10.61 -7.58 6.02
C PRO A 344 10.89 -6.12 6.38
N GLY A 345 9.84 -5.30 6.36
CA GLY A 345 9.86 -3.89 6.72
C GLY A 345 8.48 -3.28 6.52
N THR A 346 8.21 -2.19 7.23
CA THR A 346 6.93 -1.48 7.15
C THR A 346 7.11 0.02 7.31
N ALA A 347 6.34 0.79 6.57
CA ALA A 347 6.25 2.24 6.74
C ALA A 347 5.34 2.66 7.92
N GLY A 348 4.65 1.69 8.55
CA GLY A 348 3.81 1.90 9.72
C GLY A 348 2.70 0.85 9.86
N PRO A 349 1.94 0.90 10.97
CA PRO A 349 0.90 -0.08 11.27
C PRO A 349 -0.39 0.20 10.48
N ALA A 350 -1.12 -0.84 10.12
CA ALA A 350 -2.50 -0.73 9.63
C ALA A 350 -3.45 -0.40 10.79
N TYR A 351 -3.35 0.81 11.35
CA TYR A 351 -4.12 1.22 12.52
C TYR A 351 -5.47 1.79 12.12
N GLN A 352 -6.53 1.14 12.57
CA GLN A 352 -7.92 1.52 12.30
C GLN A 352 -8.50 2.47 13.35
N GLY A 353 -7.87 2.57 14.51
CA GLY A 353 -8.35 3.33 15.67
C GLY A 353 -8.96 2.45 16.76
N ALA A 354 -8.55 2.67 18.01
CA ALA A 354 -9.06 1.91 19.15
C ALA A 354 -10.57 2.05 19.30
N VAL A 355 -11.09 3.25 19.12
CA VAL A 355 -12.55 3.53 19.19
C VAL A 355 -13.30 2.85 18.04
N VAL A 356 -12.76 2.90 16.83
CA VAL A 356 -13.40 2.31 15.64
C VAL A 356 -13.50 0.80 15.77
N CYS A 357 -12.40 0.13 16.14
CA CYS A 357 -12.37 -1.30 16.41
C CYS A 357 -13.34 -1.71 17.52
N PHE A 358 -13.38 -0.95 18.61
CA PHE A 358 -14.31 -1.17 19.70
C PHE A 358 -15.78 -1.04 19.26
N LEU A 359 -16.12 0.03 18.52
CA LEU A 359 -17.46 0.25 18.00
C LEU A 359 -17.83 -0.76 16.92
N ALA A 360 -16.88 -1.21 16.10
CA ALA A 360 -17.11 -2.28 15.13
C ALA A 360 -17.44 -3.61 15.85
N PHE A 361 -16.68 -3.95 16.89
CA PHE A 361 -16.96 -5.13 17.72
C PHE A 361 -18.37 -5.06 18.34
N LEU A 362 -18.73 -3.94 18.97
CA LEU A 362 -20.10 -3.74 19.47
C LEU A 362 -21.14 -3.74 18.34
N GLY A 363 -20.77 -3.25 17.17
CA GLY A 363 -21.60 -3.23 15.98
C GLY A 363 -22.08 -4.62 15.56
N PHE A 364 -21.29 -5.66 15.73
CA PHE A 364 -21.71 -7.04 15.48
C PHE A 364 -22.81 -7.54 16.41
N PHE A 365 -23.02 -6.92 17.56
CA PHE A 365 -24.16 -7.23 18.44
C PHE A 365 -25.41 -6.43 18.05
N PHE A 366 -25.27 -5.15 17.68
CA PHE A 366 -26.40 -4.24 17.48
C PHE A 366 -26.87 -4.12 16.03
N ALA A 367 -26.01 -4.35 15.04
CA ALA A 367 -26.36 -4.17 13.64
C ALA A 367 -27.39 -5.19 13.14
N PRO A 368 -28.27 -4.81 12.16
CA PRO A 368 -29.19 -5.73 11.50
C PRO A 368 -28.46 -6.88 10.79
N LYS A 369 -29.11 -8.05 10.75
CA LYS A 369 -28.56 -9.28 10.12
C LYS A 369 -28.04 -9.06 8.69
N LYS A 370 -28.69 -8.20 7.90
CA LYS A 370 -28.34 -7.88 6.52
C LYS A 370 -26.97 -7.19 6.35
N TYR A 371 -26.37 -6.67 7.44
CA TYR A 371 -24.99 -6.15 7.45
C TYR A 371 -24.05 -7.08 8.21
N LYS A 372 -24.49 -7.61 9.35
CA LYS A 372 -23.69 -8.32 10.32
C LYS A 372 -22.90 -9.50 9.75
N PHE A 373 -23.57 -10.45 9.09
CA PHE A 373 -22.97 -11.75 8.78
C PHE A 373 -21.98 -11.69 7.62
N TRP A 374 -22.29 -10.96 6.56
CA TRP A 374 -21.34 -10.86 5.45
C TRP A 374 -20.12 -10.02 5.83
N ILE A 375 -20.30 -8.91 6.59
CA ILE A 375 -19.19 -8.10 7.09
C ILE A 375 -18.29 -8.95 8.00
N LEU A 376 -18.87 -9.72 8.92
CA LEU A 376 -18.10 -10.60 9.80
C LEU A 376 -17.31 -11.64 8.98
N GLY A 377 -17.98 -12.33 8.06
CA GLY A 377 -17.34 -13.37 7.24
C GLY A 377 -16.20 -12.83 6.41
N VAL A 378 -16.41 -11.69 5.73
CA VAL A 378 -15.33 -11.02 4.95
C VAL A 378 -14.19 -10.58 5.85
N SER A 379 -14.48 -9.94 7.00
CA SER A 379 -13.45 -9.43 7.90
C SER A 379 -12.57 -10.56 8.44
N VAL A 380 -13.19 -11.68 8.86
CA VAL A 380 -12.43 -12.85 9.32
C VAL A 380 -11.57 -13.43 8.19
N LEU A 381 -12.15 -13.63 7.00
CA LEU A 381 -11.40 -14.18 5.87
C LEU A 381 -10.23 -13.29 5.46
N THR A 382 -10.45 -11.96 5.36
CA THR A 382 -9.40 -11.04 4.91
C THR A 382 -8.28 -10.89 5.95
N ILE A 383 -8.59 -10.99 7.24
CA ILE A 383 -7.57 -11.08 8.30
C ILE A 383 -6.77 -12.37 8.16
N MET A 384 -7.43 -13.53 7.95
CA MET A 384 -6.74 -14.81 7.77
C MET A 384 -5.86 -14.80 6.50
N LEU A 385 -6.31 -14.19 5.41
CA LEU A 385 -5.51 -14.02 4.19
C LEU A 385 -4.33 -13.05 4.37
N ALA A 386 -4.49 -12.02 5.22
CA ALA A 386 -3.40 -11.11 5.54
C ALA A 386 -2.24 -11.80 6.26
N TRP A 387 -2.51 -12.87 7.01
CA TRP A 387 -1.48 -13.67 7.68
C TRP A 387 -0.57 -14.43 6.70
N GLY A 388 -0.98 -14.62 5.45
CA GLY A 388 -0.17 -15.14 4.36
C GLY A 388 0.61 -16.42 4.73
N SER A 389 1.94 -16.36 4.79
CA SER A 389 2.83 -17.47 5.19
C SER A 389 2.56 -17.97 6.61
N ASN A 390 2.02 -17.13 7.48
CA ASN A 390 1.71 -17.48 8.86
C ASN A 390 0.41 -18.29 9.01
N PHE A 391 -0.37 -18.43 7.91
CA PHE A 391 -1.56 -19.26 7.87
C PHE A 391 -1.77 -19.90 6.49
N LEU A 392 -0.84 -20.79 6.11
CA LEU A 392 -0.73 -21.38 4.80
C LEU A 392 -2.00 -22.10 4.32
N ILE A 393 -2.77 -22.76 5.20
CA ILE A 393 -3.98 -23.48 4.83
C ILE A 393 -4.95 -22.61 4.01
N VAL A 394 -5.19 -21.38 4.45
CA VAL A 394 -6.09 -20.45 3.75
C VAL A 394 -5.37 -19.83 2.55
N SER A 395 -4.10 -19.50 2.69
CA SER A 395 -3.30 -18.91 1.61
C SER A 395 -3.18 -19.84 0.43
N ASP A 396 -2.86 -21.12 0.65
CA ASP A 396 -2.72 -22.12 -0.39
C ASP A 396 -4.06 -22.39 -1.09
N LEU A 397 -5.15 -22.49 -0.32
CA LEU A 397 -6.49 -22.64 -0.90
C LEU A 397 -6.81 -21.48 -1.87
N PHE A 398 -6.42 -20.26 -1.54
CA PHE A 398 -6.65 -19.11 -2.42
C PHE A 398 -5.68 -19.08 -3.60
N ILE A 399 -4.40 -19.41 -3.39
CA ILE A 399 -3.39 -19.47 -4.45
C ILE A 399 -3.78 -20.50 -5.50
N ASP A 400 -4.26 -21.69 -5.07
CA ASP A 400 -4.50 -22.84 -5.96
C ASP A 400 -5.88 -22.77 -6.63
N PHE A 401 -6.92 -22.28 -5.93
CA PHE A 401 -8.30 -22.40 -6.40
C PHE A 401 -8.98 -21.07 -6.74
N VAL A 402 -8.49 -19.92 -6.22
CA VAL A 402 -9.16 -18.63 -6.49
C VAL A 402 -8.49 -17.94 -7.66
N PRO A 403 -9.21 -17.74 -8.78
CA PRO A 403 -8.62 -17.18 -9.99
C PRO A 403 -7.91 -15.84 -9.74
N LEU A 404 -6.74 -15.66 -10.33
CA LEU A 404 -5.91 -14.45 -10.28
C LEU A 404 -5.30 -14.10 -8.93
N TYR A 405 -5.59 -14.83 -7.83
CA TYR A 405 -4.99 -14.53 -6.53
C TYR A 405 -3.47 -14.65 -6.58
N ASN A 406 -2.94 -15.61 -7.33
CA ASN A 406 -1.52 -15.86 -7.55
C ASN A 406 -0.78 -14.79 -8.40
N LYS A 407 -1.47 -13.73 -8.83
CA LYS A 407 -0.87 -12.60 -9.57
C LYS A 407 -0.49 -11.43 -8.65
N PHE A 408 -0.81 -11.51 -7.36
CA PHE A 408 -0.64 -10.41 -6.40
C PHE A 408 0.35 -10.78 -5.30
N ARG A 409 0.98 -9.76 -4.71
CA ARG A 409 1.94 -9.90 -3.60
C ARG A 409 1.50 -9.08 -2.38
N ALA A 410 2.24 -9.21 -1.28
CA ALA A 410 2.01 -8.48 -0.04
C ALA A 410 0.58 -8.69 0.49
N PRO A 411 0.28 -9.89 1.01
CA PRO A 411 -1.06 -10.27 1.45
C PRO A 411 -1.60 -9.36 2.55
N SER A 412 -0.75 -8.76 3.40
CA SER A 412 -1.15 -7.78 4.41
C SER A 412 -2.01 -6.63 3.86
N SER A 413 -1.82 -6.27 2.58
CA SER A 413 -2.60 -5.20 1.93
C SER A 413 -4.11 -5.48 1.84
N ILE A 414 -4.56 -6.74 2.01
CA ILE A 414 -5.99 -7.09 1.99
C ILE A 414 -6.74 -6.53 3.21
N LEU A 415 -6.03 -6.12 4.27
CA LEU A 415 -6.63 -5.48 5.45
C LEU A 415 -7.40 -4.21 5.09
N VAL A 416 -7.15 -3.60 3.93
CA VAL A 416 -7.93 -2.46 3.41
C VAL A 416 -9.44 -2.74 3.35
N VAL A 417 -9.84 -4.00 3.22
CA VAL A 417 -11.26 -4.40 3.26
C VAL A 417 -11.81 -4.26 4.68
N VAL A 418 -11.02 -4.61 5.69
CA VAL A 418 -11.37 -4.40 7.11
C VAL A 418 -11.44 -2.90 7.41
N GLU A 419 -10.50 -2.11 6.86
CA GLU A 419 -10.46 -0.64 6.96
C GLU A 419 -11.77 0.01 6.46
N LEU A 420 -12.39 -0.55 5.41
CA LEU A 420 -13.69 -0.11 4.91
C LEU A 420 -14.86 -0.59 5.77
N LEU A 421 -14.84 -1.86 6.19
CA LEU A 421 -16.01 -2.53 6.76
C LEU A 421 -16.18 -2.29 8.27
N PHE A 422 -15.10 -2.06 9.02
CA PHE A 422 -15.20 -1.75 10.45
C PHE A 422 -15.89 -0.40 10.69
N PRO A 423 -15.54 0.71 10.01
CA PRO A 423 -16.33 1.93 10.09
C PRO A 423 -17.80 1.75 9.70
N LEU A 424 -18.08 0.94 8.68
CA LEU A 424 -19.46 0.69 8.25
C LEU A 424 -20.26 -0.02 9.32
N ILE A 425 -19.76 -1.13 9.88
CA ILE A 425 -20.47 -1.88 10.92
C ILE A 425 -20.57 -1.08 12.23
N ALA A 426 -19.55 -0.26 12.54
CA ALA A 426 -19.55 0.64 13.69
C ALA A 426 -20.71 1.64 13.64
N ILE A 427 -20.86 2.37 12.51
CA ILE A 427 -21.94 3.37 12.38
C ILE A 427 -23.32 2.73 12.26
N VAL A 428 -23.45 1.57 11.60
CA VAL A 428 -24.72 0.83 11.50
C VAL A 428 -25.11 0.28 12.86
N GLY A 429 -24.16 -0.26 13.62
CA GLY A 429 -24.37 -0.73 14.99
C GLY A 429 -24.77 0.40 15.94
N LEU A 430 -24.03 1.51 15.88
CA LEU A 430 -24.28 2.70 16.70
C LEU A 430 -25.64 3.32 16.38
N TYR A 431 -26.01 3.40 15.09
CA TYR A 431 -27.36 3.83 14.69
C TYR A 431 -28.44 2.92 15.25
N SER A 432 -28.24 1.60 15.19
CA SER A 432 -29.18 0.63 15.76
C SER A 432 -29.25 0.73 17.28
N PHE A 433 -28.13 0.89 17.96
CA PHE A 433 -28.09 1.09 19.41
C PHE A 433 -28.99 2.24 19.88
N PHE A 434 -28.93 3.39 19.20
CA PHE A 434 -29.73 4.55 19.56
C PHE A 434 -31.17 4.52 19.05
N ASN A 435 -31.43 3.98 17.87
CA ASN A 435 -32.71 4.19 17.16
C ASN A 435 -33.53 2.92 16.98
N ASN A 436 -33.00 1.72 17.23
CA ASN A 436 -33.75 0.48 17.07
C ASN A 436 -34.58 0.19 18.34
N LYS A 437 -35.89 0.37 18.24
CA LYS A 437 -36.85 0.13 19.34
C LYS A 437 -36.96 -1.34 19.76
N ASN A 438 -36.58 -2.28 18.91
CA ASN A 438 -36.58 -3.71 19.21
C ASN A 438 -35.43 -4.15 20.11
N LEU A 439 -34.40 -3.30 20.29
CA LEU A 439 -33.32 -3.56 21.23
C LEU A 439 -33.69 -3.06 22.61
N THR A 440 -33.98 -3.99 23.52
CA THR A 440 -34.37 -3.66 24.91
C THR A 440 -33.18 -3.02 25.66
N THR A 441 -33.47 -2.19 26.65
CA THR A 441 -32.44 -1.57 27.50
C THR A 441 -31.60 -2.62 28.21
N GLU A 442 -32.25 -3.70 28.67
CA GLU A 442 -31.55 -4.82 29.30
C GLU A 442 -30.54 -5.50 28.36
N TYR A 443 -30.92 -5.76 27.09
CA TYR A 443 -29.99 -6.31 26.09
C TYR A 443 -28.81 -5.37 25.84
N LYS A 444 -29.09 -4.07 25.65
CA LYS A 444 -28.02 -3.05 25.47
C LYS A 444 -27.09 -3.04 26.68
N GLN A 445 -27.63 -3.08 27.89
CA GLN A 445 -26.82 -3.10 29.10
C GLN A 445 -25.98 -4.35 29.21
N LYS A 446 -26.54 -5.55 28.94
CA LYS A 446 -25.77 -6.81 28.92
C LYS A 446 -24.59 -6.74 27.90
N VAL A 447 -24.85 -6.28 26.68
CA VAL A 447 -23.80 -6.16 25.67
C VAL A 447 -22.71 -5.16 26.08
N LEU A 448 -23.07 -3.99 26.60
CA LEU A 448 -22.07 -3.01 27.08
C LEU A 448 -21.25 -3.55 28.25
N MET A 449 -21.88 -4.25 29.20
CA MET A 449 -21.18 -4.81 30.35
C MET A 449 -20.26 -5.99 29.97
N TYR A 450 -20.79 -6.98 29.23
CA TYR A 450 -20.03 -8.21 28.95
C TYR A 450 -19.11 -8.04 27.76
N ALA A 451 -19.61 -7.57 26.62
CA ALA A 451 -18.78 -7.40 25.44
C ALA A 451 -17.90 -6.13 25.54
N GLY A 452 -18.47 -5.00 25.94
CA GLY A 452 -17.71 -3.76 26.10
C GLY A 452 -16.71 -3.82 27.26
N GLY A 453 -17.14 -4.31 28.43
CA GLY A 453 -16.27 -4.55 29.58
C GLY A 453 -15.21 -5.60 29.30
N GLY A 454 -15.56 -6.65 28.56
CA GLY A 454 -14.62 -7.69 28.14
C GLY A 454 -13.45 -7.16 27.30
N VAL A 455 -13.71 -6.21 26.39
CA VAL A 455 -12.63 -5.55 25.61
C VAL A 455 -11.71 -4.75 26.54
N LEU A 456 -12.24 -4.01 27.51
CA LEU A 456 -11.40 -3.29 28.47
C LEU A 456 -10.53 -4.24 29.32
N VAL A 457 -11.12 -5.34 29.80
CA VAL A 457 -10.36 -6.36 30.52
C VAL A 457 -9.27 -6.97 29.65
N PHE A 458 -9.57 -7.28 28.39
CA PHE A 458 -8.58 -7.78 27.43
C PHE A 458 -7.41 -6.81 27.24
N LEU A 459 -7.70 -5.50 27.07
CA LEU A 459 -6.65 -4.47 26.91
C LEU A 459 -5.82 -4.32 28.19
N LEU A 460 -6.44 -4.40 29.37
CA LEU A 460 -5.75 -4.38 30.66
C LEU A 460 -4.85 -5.62 30.83
N LEU A 461 -5.32 -6.80 30.46
CA LEU A 461 -4.51 -8.02 30.50
C LEU A 461 -3.32 -7.93 29.55
N ILE A 462 -3.51 -7.43 28.32
CA ILE A 462 -2.40 -7.20 27.39
C ILE A 462 -1.41 -6.17 27.96
N LEU A 463 -1.87 -5.08 28.57
CA LEU A 463 -0.99 -4.08 29.17
C LEU A 463 -0.16 -4.68 30.31
N VAL A 464 -0.78 -5.47 31.20
CA VAL A 464 -0.10 -6.04 32.38
C VAL A 464 0.85 -7.18 32.01
N PHE A 465 0.40 -8.07 31.13
CA PHE A 465 1.16 -9.28 30.76
C PHE A 465 1.92 -9.15 29.43
N GLY A 466 1.79 -8.03 28.73
CA GLY A 466 2.34 -7.83 27.40
C GLY A 466 3.85 -8.04 27.31
N LYS A 467 4.63 -7.58 28.31
CA LYS A 467 6.09 -7.76 28.31
C LYS A 467 6.51 -9.24 28.29
N SER A 468 5.79 -10.09 28.99
CA SER A 468 6.07 -11.53 29.05
C SER A 468 5.43 -12.32 27.88
N LEU A 469 4.31 -11.85 27.33
CA LEU A 469 3.59 -12.54 26.25
C LEU A 469 4.16 -12.27 24.86
N LEU A 470 4.63 -11.04 24.62
CA LEU A 470 5.04 -10.58 23.30
C LEU A 470 6.55 -10.65 23.06
N GLY A 471 7.37 -10.59 24.13
CA GLY A 471 8.84 -10.69 24.08
C GLY A 471 9.54 -9.42 23.59
N PHE A 472 9.00 -8.68 22.61
CA PHE A 472 9.52 -7.43 22.01
C PHE A 472 10.87 -7.58 21.29
N TYR A 473 11.15 -8.76 20.76
CA TYR A 473 12.33 -9.08 19.95
C TYR A 473 11.98 -10.07 18.84
N THR A 474 12.82 -10.16 17.83
CA THR A 474 12.79 -11.22 16.82
C THR A 474 13.73 -12.36 17.21
N GLU A 475 13.50 -13.57 16.69
CA GLU A 475 14.40 -14.71 16.93
C GLU A 475 15.82 -14.46 16.40
N THR A 476 15.95 -13.66 15.34
CA THR A 476 17.25 -13.23 14.80
C THR A 476 17.99 -12.34 15.80
N GLU A 477 17.32 -11.32 16.34
CA GLU A 477 17.89 -10.44 17.37
C GLU A 477 18.33 -11.22 18.59
N LYS A 478 17.48 -12.10 19.10
CA LYS A 478 17.82 -12.97 20.25
C LYS A 478 19.05 -13.85 20.01
N ARG A 479 19.28 -14.23 18.75
CA ARG A 479 20.40 -15.11 18.36
C ARG A 479 21.72 -14.37 18.21
N TYR A 480 21.67 -13.14 17.67
CA TYR A 480 22.87 -12.43 17.24
C TYR A 480 23.20 -11.20 18.08
N LEU A 481 22.25 -10.64 18.83
CA LEU A 481 22.51 -9.45 19.64
C LEU A 481 23.00 -9.82 21.04
N PRO A 482 24.00 -9.10 21.57
CA PRO A 482 24.38 -9.19 22.97
C PRO A 482 23.23 -8.85 23.91
N PRO A 483 23.19 -9.46 25.11
CA PRO A 483 22.10 -9.24 26.08
C PRO A 483 21.85 -7.76 26.40
N TYR A 484 22.90 -6.96 26.56
CA TYR A 484 22.78 -5.53 26.91
C TYR A 484 22.10 -4.69 25.83
N ILE A 485 22.28 -5.04 24.54
CA ILE A 485 21.57 -4.40 23.42
C ILE A 485 20.14 -4.92 23.34
N LEU A 486 19.96 -6.22 23.48
CA LEU A 486 18.63 -6.85 23.40
C LEU A 486 17.71 -6.31 24.52
N ASP A 487 18.20 -6.23 25.75
CA ASP A 487 17.44 -5.69 26.89
C ASP A 487 17.07 -4.21 26.67
N TYR A 488 17.99 -3.41 26.13
CA TYR A 488 17.72 -2.01 25.79
C TYR A 488 16.60 -1.90 24.73
N LEU A 489 16.66 -2.70 23.66
CA LEU A 489 15.63 -2.71 22.63
C LEU A 489 14.26 -3.15 23.16
N ILE A 490 14.23 -4.18 23.99
CA ILE A 490 13.01 -4.66 24.64
C ILE A 490 12.36 -3.54 25.46
N ASP A 491 13.15 -2.80 26.23
CA ASP A 491 12.63 -1.72 27.09
C ASP A 491 12.10 -0.54 26.27
N GLU A 492 12.77 -0.12 25.20
CA GLU A 492 12.30 0.93 24.29
C GLU A 492 10.98 0.53 23.60
N ARG A 493 10.91 -0.67 23.04
CA ARG A 493 9.71 -1.21 22.35
C ARG A 493 8.54 -1.42 23.32
N TYR A 494 8.82 -1.90 24.51
CA TYR A 494 7.82 -2.02 25.58
C TYR A 494 7.29 -0.65 26.01
N GLY A 495 8.16 0.37 26.08
CA GLY A 495 7.75 1.75 26.35
C GLY A 495 6.74 2.27 25.34
N MET A 496 7.00 2.07 24.03
CA MET A 496 6.10 2.46 22.94
C MET A 496 4.75 1.73 23.02
N PHE A 497 4.78 0.44 23.23
CA PHE A 497 3.59 -0.40 23.40
C PHE A 497 2.74 0.05 24.59
N ARG A 498 3.38 0.29 25.74
CA ARG A 498 2.72 0.71 26.98
C ARG A 498 1.99 2.05 26.80
N GLU A 499 2.65 3.01 26.18
CA GLU A 499 2.07 4.33 25.90
C GLU A 499 0.77 4.21 25.07
N ASP A 500 0.81 3.47 23.97
CA ASP A 500 -0.33 3.33 23.06
C ASP A 500 -1.44 2.44 23.66
N SER A 501 -1.09 1.45 24.46
CA SER A 501 -2.06 0.61 25.19
C SER A 501 -2.85 1.42 26.22
N ILE A 502 -2.17 2.29 26.98
CA ILE A 502 -2.84 3.18 27.96
C ILE A 502 -3.82 4.12 27.23
N LYS A 503 -3.41 4.70 26.08
CA LYS A 503 -4.29 5.55 25.26
C LYS A 503 -5.51 4.78 24.76
N ALA A 504 -5.31 3.55 24.24
CA ALA A 504 -6.40 2.70 23.77
C ALA A 504 -7.40 2.38 24.89
N ILE A 505 -6.93 2.04 26.10
CA ILE A 505 -7.78 1.78 27.26
C ILE A 505 -8.59 3.05 27.62
N PHE A 506 -7.93 4.21 27.63
CA PHE A 506 -8.61 5.48 27.94
C PHE A 506 -9.70 5.81 26.91
N TYR A 507 -9.42 5.72 25.62
CA TYR A 507 -10.38 6.03 24.56
C TYR A 507 -11.55 5.06 24.56
N VAL A 508 -11.30 3.76 24.69
CA VAL A 508 -12.36 2.74 24.78
C VAL A 508 -13.21 2.93 26.04
N GLY A 509 -12.57 3.18 27.18
CA GLY A 509 -13.25 3.44 28.44
C GLY A 509 -14.15 4.68 28.37
N ALA A 510 -13.66 5.77 27.77
CA ALA A 510 -14.42 7.00 27.58
C ALA A 510 -15.66 6.76 26.69
N VAL A 511 -15.50 6.06 25.56
CA VAL A 511 -16.62 5.76 24.65
C VAL A 511 -17.62 4.78 25.29
N LEU A 512 -17.16 3.76 26.01
CA LEU A 512 -18.02 2.85 26.75
C LEU A 512 -18.83 3.62 27.81
N GLY A 513 -18.19 4.53 28.55
CA GLY A 513 -18.86 5.42 29.52
C GLY A 513 -19.91 6.31 28.87
N VAL A 514 -19.60 6.91 27.70
CA VAL A 514 -20.55 7.74 26.94
C VAL A 514 -21.78 6.92 26.50
N LEU A 515 -21.58 5.72 25.98
CA LEU A 515 -22.68 4.83 25.58
C LEU A 515 -23.54 4.44 26.79
N PHE A 516 -22.92 4.14 27.93
CA PHE A 516 -23.61 3.81 29.17
C PHE A 516 -24.43 4.98 29.74
N LEU A 517 -23.83 6.18 29.77
CA LEU A 517 -24.53 7.39 30.23
C LEU A 517 -25.71 7.77 29.32
N THR A 518 -25.54 7.59 28.00
CA THR A 518 -26.62 7.83 27.05
C THR A 518 -27.76 6.80 27.22
N MET A 519 -27.40 5.53 27.43
CA MET A 519 -28.41 4.49 27.73
C MET A 519 -29.20 4.80 29.02
N LYS A 520 -28.54 5.37 30.04
CA LYS A 520 -29.17 5.83 31.29
C LYS A 520 -29.85 7.20 31.16
N GLN A 521 -29.98 7.75 29.94
CA GLN A 521 -30.59 9.05 29.63
C GLN A 521 -29.90 10.27 30.32
N LYS A 522 -28.67 10.10 30.78
CA LYS A 522 -27.85 11.21 31.36
C LYS A 522 -27.15 12.04 30.29
N LEU A 523 -27.00 11.53 29.09
CA LEU A 523 -26.47 12.22 27.90
C LEU A 523 -27.44 12.12 26.74
N THR A 524 -27.57 13.19 25.94
CA THR A 524 -28.34 13.13 24.70
C THR A 524 -27.53 12.39 23.60
N GLN A 525 -28.22 11.78 22.66
CA GLN A 525 -27.62 11.11 21.52
C GLN A 525 -26.69 12.04 20.72
N ASN A 526 -27.05 13.31 20.55
CA ASN A 526 -26.21 14.26 19.80
C ASN A 526 -24.89 14.55 20.50
N ILE A 527 -24.94 14.74 21.82
CA ILE A 527 -23.72 14.96 22.62
C ILE A 527 -22.84 13.70 22.58
N ALA A 528 -23.43 12.50 22.67
CA ALA A 528 -22.70 11.25 22.57
C ALA A 528 -21.99 11.12 21.22
N LEU A 529 -22.66 11.43 20.10
CA LEU A 529 -22.04 11.38 18.77
C LEU A 529 -20.89 12.40 18.62
N ILE A 530 -21.02 13.60 19.20
CA ILE A 530 -19.97 14.62 19.20
C ILE A 530 -18.76 14.12 20.00
N ILE A 531 -18.96 13.58 21.20
CA ILE A 531 -17.85 13.08 22.03
C ILE A 531 -17.16 11.91 21.36
N ILE A 532 -17.92 10.91 20.84
CA ILE A 532 -17.36 9.78 20.11
C ILE A 532 -16.57 10.27 18.89
N GLY A 533 -17.11 11.22 18.13
CA GLY A 533 -16.43 11.81 16.98
C GLY A 533 -15.13 12.53 17.36
N ALA A 534 -15.15 13.34 18.42
CA ALA A 534 -13.97 14.05 18.90
C ALA A 534 -12.89 13.07 19.40
N VAL A 535 -13.26 12.10 20.24
CA VAL A 535 -12.29 11.10 20.75
C VAL A 535 -11.66 10.32 19.60
N SER A 536 -12.48 9.86 18.63
CA SER A 536 -11.94 9.12 17.46
C SER A 536 -11.08 10.01 16.56
N PHE A 537 -11.44 11.29 16.40
CA PHE A 537 -10.66 12.25 15.63
C PHE A 537 -9.27 12.44 16.26
N PHE A 538 -9.20 12.68 17.56
CA PHE A 538 -7.92 12.88 18.25
C PHE A 538 -7.08 11.59 18.29
N ASP A 539 -7.71 10.44 18.50
CA ASP A 539 -7.06 9.13 18.44
C ASP A 539 -6.35 8.94 17.09
N LEU A 540 -7.08 8.95 16.00
CA LEU A 540 -6.56 8.73 14.65
C LEU A 540 -5.62 9.84 14.18
N TRP A 541 -5.97 11.12 14.41
CA TRP A 541 -5.14 12.25 14.01
C TRP A 541 -3.76 12.21 14.65
N SER A 542 -3.69 11.90 15.95
CA SER A 542 -2.42 11.85 16.68
C SER A 542 -1.49 10.75 16.18
N VAL A 543 -2.05 9.60 15.78
CA VAL A 543 -1.27 8.50 15.22
C VAL A 543 -0.85 8.82 13.78
N ASN A 544 -1.75 9.39 12.96
CA ASN A 544 -1.44 9.76 11.58
C ASN A 544 -0.29 10.75 11.47
N LYS A 545 -0.21 11.71 12.41
CA LYS A 545 0.87 12.71 12.46
C LYS A 545 2.24 12.13 12.81
N ARG A 546 2.34 10.85 13.17
CA ARG A 546 3.63 10.14 13.28
C ARG A 546 4.20 9.78 11.91
N TYR A 547 3.33 9.47 10.91
CA TYR A 547 3.68 8.88 9.62
C TYR A 547 3.58 9.84 8.44
N LEU A 548 2.61 10.75 8.49
CA LEU A 548 2.46 11.81 7.51
C LEU A 548 2.30 13.14 8.26
N ASN A 549 3.35 13.93 8.27
CA ASN A 549 3.43 15.21 8.97
C ASN A 549 4.04 16.29 8.07
N ASN A 550 4.40 17.44 8.65
CA ASN A 550 4.95 18.55 7.89
C ASN A 550 6.36 18.27 7.33
N ASP A 551 7.12 17.35 7.95
CA ASP A 551 8.47 16.99 7.51
C ASP A 551 8.47 16.22 6.17
N ASN A 552 7.32 15.65 5.79
CA ASN A 552 7.15 15.03 4.47
C ASN A 552 7.00 16.04 3.33
N PHE A 553 6.87 17.35 3.64
CA PHE A 553 6.68 18.40 2.65
C PHE A 553 7.94 19.27 2.55
N VAL A 554 8.43 19.38 1.33
CA VAL A 554 9.66 20.12 1.01
C VAL A 554 9.39 21.17 -0.07
N ASP A 555 10.36 22.05 -0.32
CA ASP A 555 10.25 22.98 -1.43
C ASP A 555 10.05 22.21 -2.75
N LYS A 556 9.15 22.73 -3.57
CA LYS A 556 8.70 22.05 -4.82
C LYS A 556 9.85 21.69 -5.76
N GLU A 557 10.96 22.43 -5.73
CA GLU A 557 12.13 22.17 -6.56
C GLU A 557 12.71 20.75 -6.33
N PHE A 558 12.80 20.30 -5.06
CA PHE A 558 13.27 18.94 -4.75
C PHE A 558 12.33 17.84 -5.24
N VAL A 559 11.03 18.17 -5.34
CA VAL A 559 10.04 17.21 -5.84
C VAL A 559 9.99 17.24 -7.36
N GLN A 560 10.09 18.42 -7.97
CA GLN A 560 9.98 18.60 -9.42
C GLN A 560 11.25 18.16 -10.16
N GLU A 561 12.43 18.46 -9.60
CA GLU A 561 13.75 18.14 -10.15
C GLU A 561 14.62 17.36 -9.14
N PRO A 562 14.26 16.10 -8.82
CA PRO A 562 14.91 15.35 -7.75
C PRO A 562 16.33 14.88 -8.09
N PHE A 563 16.72 14.90 -9.37
CA PHE A 563 18.03 14.41 -9.82
C PHE A 563 19.03 15.57 -9.94
N VAL A 564 19.35 16.18 -8.80
CA VAL A 564 20.27 17.32 -8.67
C VAL A 564 21.68 16.92 -9.11
N THR A 565 22.34 17.75 -9.91
CA THR A 565 23.72 17.55 -10.40
C THR A 565 24.75 18.47 -9.74
N GLU A 566 24.30 19.50 -9.04
CA GLU A 566 25.14 20.46 -8.28
C GLU A 566 24.49 20.81 -6.96
N VAL A 567 25.27 20.76 -5.89
CA VAL A 567 24.82 21.12 -4.55
C VAL A 567 25.34 22.50 -4.19
N SER A 568 24.44 23.45 -3.93
CA SER A 568 24.76 24.76 -3.43
C SER A 568 24.43 24.90 -1.93
N ASP A 569 25.05 25.85 -1.25
CA ASP A 569 24.74 26.16 0.16
C ASP A 569 23.24 26.47 0.35
N TYR A 570 22.63 27.10 -0.65
CA TYR A 570 21.19 27.35 -0.67
C TYR A 570 20.36 26.06 -0.65
N LEU A 571 20.72 25.02 -1.42
CA LEU A 571 20.02 23.74 -1.40
C LEU A 571 20.24 22.98 -0.08
N ILE A 572 21.44 23.09 0.50
CA ILE A 572 21.75 22.48 1.81
C ILE A 572 20.90 23.13 2.90
N GLU A 573 20.85 24.47 2.94
CA GLU A 573 20.03 25.20 3.90
C GLU A 573 18.55 24.84 3.76
N LYS A 574 18.03 24.78 2.55
CA LYS A 574 16.65 24.38 2.27
C LYS A 574 16.31 22.91 2.60
N ALA A 575 17.27 22.03 2.41
CA ALA A 575 17.11 20.62 2.76
C ALA A 575 16.92 20.43 4.26
N GLY A 576 17.62 21.22 5.08
CA GLY A 576 17.61 21.10 6.54
C GLY A 576 17.85 19.66 6.98
N ASP A 577 17.07 19.19 7.95
CA ASP A 577 17.15 17.82 8.48
C ASP A 577 16.27 16.80 7.72
N ASN A 578 15.76 17.16 6.52
CA ASN A 578 14.91 16.25 5.77
C ASN A 578 15.74 15.11 5.15
N THR A 579 15.61 13.91 5.69
CA THR A 579 16.39 12.73 5.31
C THR A 579 16.25 12.37 3.82
N GLU A 580 15.06 12.50 3.24
CA GLU A 580 14.84 12.18 1.81
C GLU A 580 15.54 13.20 0.91
N VAL A 581 15.50 14.50 1.24
CA VAL A 581 16.20 15.54 0.49
C VAL A 581 17.70 15.38 0.64
N GLN A 582 18.21 15.14 1.84
CA GLN A 582 19.63 14.88 2.06
C GLN A 582 20.11 13.67 1.25
N ARG A 583 19.29 12.61 1.14
CA ARG A 583 19.60 11.46 0.29
C ARG A 583 19.66 11.83 -1.20
N LEU A 584 18.80 12.70 -1.69
CA LEU A 584 18.86 13.20 -3.06
C LEU A 584 20.14 14.04 -3.30
N LEU A 585 20.46 14.92 -2.38
CA LEU A 585 21.69 15.74 -2.47
C LEU A 585 22.96 14.90 -2.41
N ALA A 586 22.98 13.83 -1.61
CA ALA A 586 24.12 12.91 -1.52
C ALA A 586 24.41 12.18 -2.84
N GLN A 587 23.46 12.13 -3.78
CA GLN A 587 23.63 11.53 -5.11
C GLN A 587 24.13 12.52 -6.17
N ALA A 588 24.33 13.79 -5.84
CA ALA A 588 24.61 14.85 -6.82
C ALA A 588 25.86 14.62 -7.65
N GLU A 589 26.98 14.15 -7.06
CA GLU A 589 28.21 13.87 -7.81
C GLU A 589 28.03 12.68 -8.78
N MET A 590 27.27 11.66 -8.38
CA MET A 590 26.92 10.55 -9.28
C MET A 590 26.01 11.06 -10.42
N ASN A 591 25.03 11.90 -10.13
CA ASN A 591 24.14 12.50 -11.12
C ASN A 591 24.93 13.37 -12.11
N LYS A 592 25.87 14.16 -11.62
CA LYS A 592 26.77 15.00 -12.43
C LYS A 592 27.63 14.15 -13.37
N THR A 593 28.18 13.06 -12.86
CA THR A 593 28.97 12.12 -13.67
C THR A 593 28.13 11.51 -14.80
N LEU A 594 26.90 11.08 -14.49
CA LEU A 594 25.95 10.56 -15.48
C LEU A 594 25.57 11.62 -16.52
N SER A 595 25.30 12.86 -16.09
CA SER A 595 24.97 13.98 -16.96
C SER A 595 26.11 14.29 -17.95
N ILE A 596 27.33 14.46 -17.44
CA ILE A 596 28.51 14.71 -18.26
C ILE A 596 28.75 13.57 -19.25
N LEU A 597 28.62 12.33 -18.81
CA LEU A 597 28.78 11.15 -19.66
C LEU A 597 27.80 11.18 -20.83
N THR A 598 26.53 11.46 -20.53
CA THR A 598 25.42 11.49 -21.49
C THR A 598 25.55 12.66 -22.49
N GLU A 599 26.13 13.78 -22.06
CA GLU A 599 26.42 14.93 -22.92
C GLU A 599 27.54 14.64 -23.89
N LYS A 600 28.59 13.95 -23.42
CA LYS A 600 29.76 13.61 -24.23
C LYS A 600 29.49 12.47 -25.21
N ASP A 601 28.69 11.50 -24.82
CA ASP A 601 28.39 10.33 -25.65
C ASP A 601 26.88 10.24 -25.94
N LYS A 602 26.48 10.64 -27.15
CA LYS A 602 25.09 10.61 -27.63
C LYS A 602 24.69 9.26 -28.25
N GLY A 603 25.62 8.28 -28.30
CA GLY A 603 25.36 6.95 -28.86
C GLY A 603 24.25 6.20 -28.11
N HIS A 604 23.76 5.13 -28.72
CA HIS A 604 22.79 4.23 -28.07
C HIS A 604 23.54 3.11 -27.34
N TYR A 605 23.47 3.12 -26.01
CA TYR A 605 24.15 2.16 -25.12
C TYR A 605 23.42 2.16 -23.77
N ARG A 606 23.73 1.16 -22.93
CA ARG A 606 23.27 1.07 -21.54
C ARG A 606 24.40 1.31 -20.55
N ILE A 607 24.00 1.75 -19.36
CA ILE A 607 24.88 1.93 -18.21
C ILE A 607 24.48 0.89 -17.15
N PHE A 608 25.48 0.26 -16.52
CA PHE A 608 25.30 -0.54 -15.32
C PHE A 608 25.85 0.23 -14.12
N ASN A 609 24.98 0.58 -13.20
CA ASN A 609 25.33 1.33 -12.00
C ASN A 609 25.54 0.38 -10.82
N SER A 610 26.80 0.12 -10.45
CA SER A 610 27.14 -0.73 -9.30
C SER A 610 27.39 0.05 -8.00
N ILE A 611 27.29 1.39 -8.03
CA ILE A 611 27.43 2.23 -6.83
C ILE A 611 26.19 2.09 -5.95
N THR A 612 25.02 1.95 -6.58
CA THR A 612 23.75 1.75 -5.91
C THR A 612 23.23 0.34 -6.18
N SER A 613 22.06 -0.01 -5.62
CA SER A 613 21.38 -1.26 -6.01
C SER A 613 20.79 -1.10 -7.43
N PRO A 614 21.41 -1.67 -8.48
CA PRO A 614 21.07 -1.35 -9.88
C PRO A 614 19.62 -1.69 -10.24
N PHE A 615 18.99 -2.64 -9.55
CA PHE A 615 17.62 -3.09 -9.80
C PHE A 615 16.59 -2.46 -8.86
N ASN A 616 17.00 -1.45 -8.06
CA ASN A 616 16.15 -0.71 -7.12
C ASN A 616 16.35 0.82 -7.22
N GLU A 617 16.78 1.34 -8.37
CA GLU A 617 17.03 2.76 -8.60
C GLU A 617 16.59 3.18 -10.02
N THR A 618 16.35 4.46 -10.24
CA THR A 618 16.03 5.04 -11.54
C THR A 618 16.84 6.28 -11.89
N THR A 619 17.82 6.60 -11.08
CA THR A 619 18.74 7.71 -11.36
C THR A 619 19.46 7.51 -12.69
N THR A 620 19.97 6.31 -12.92
CA THR A 620 20.61 5.95 -14.20
C THR A 620 19.63 6.11 -15.35
N SER A 621 18.40 5.62 -15.19
CA SER A 621 17.33 5.69 -16.22
C SER A 621 16.90 7.12 -16.54
N TYR A 622 17.05 8.05 -15.61
CA TYR A 622 16.77 9.47 -15.83
C TYR A 622 17.75 10.09 -16.84
N PHE A 623 19.03 9.73 -16.78
CA PHE A 623 20.06 10.29 -17.64
C PHE A 623 20.28 9.47 -18.91
N LYS A 624 20.21 8.14 -18.83
CA LYS A 624 20.48 7.23 -19.96
C LYS A 624 19.84 5.87 -19.74
N SER A 625 19.69 5.08 -20.81
CA SER A 625 19.20 3.70 -20.73
C SER A 625 20.00 2.88 -19.74
N SER A 626 19.33 2.23 -18.80
CA SER A 626 19.91 1.44 -17.71
C SER A 626 19.74 -0.06 -17.96
N VAL A 627 20.72 -0.84 -17.53
CA VAL A 627 20.55 -2.29 -17.38
C VAL A 627 19.56 -2.59 -16.25
N GLY A 628 19.57 -1.76 -15.22
CA GLY A 628 18.68 -1.87 -14.05
C GLY A 628 17.40 -1.05 -14.15
N GLY A 629 16.87 -0.66 -12.99
CA GLY A 629 15.66 0.14 -12.85
C GLY A 629 14.86 -0.18 -11.60
N TYR A 630 13.74 0.51 -11.42
CA TYR A 630 12.81 0.32 -10.30
C TYR A 630 11.39 0.10 -10.81
N HIS A 631 10.94 -1.14 -10.88
CA HIS A 631 9.57 -1.47 -11.25
C HIS A 631 9.13 -2.84 -10.72
N ALA A 632 7.90 -2.92 -10.23
CA ALA A 632 7.35 -4.15 -9.62
C ALA A 632 6.93 -5.21 -10.65
N VAL A 633 6.81 -4.83 -11.92
CA VAL A 633 6.33 -5.69 -13.00
C VAL A 633 7.35 -5.62 -14.15
N LYS A 634 8.34 -6.51 -14.08
CA LYS A 634 9.39 -6.67 -15.09
C LYS A 634 8.99 -7.75 -16.09
N LEU A 635 9.57 -7.72 -17.30
CA LEU A 635 9.48 -8.85 -18.23
C LEU A 635 10.12 -10.10 -17.61
N ARG A 636 9.44 -11.23 -17.72
CA ARG A 636 9.85 -12.50 -17.09
C ARG A 636 11.28 -12.91 -17.49
N ARG A 637 11.57 -12.92 -18.78
CA ARG A 637 12.90 -13.31 -19.28
C ARG A 637 14.02 -12.42 -18.73
N TYR A 638 13.73 -11.13 -18.53
CA TYR A 638 14.73 -10.21 -17.98
C TYR A 638 14.90 -10.40 -16.47
N ASP A 639 13.84 -10.67 -15.75
CA ASP A 639 13.91 -10.99 -14.31
C ASP A 639 14.63 -12.32 -14.05
N ASP A 640 14.40 -13.34 -14.88
CA ASP A 640 15.12 -14.61 -14.84
C ASP A 640 16.63 -14.40 -15.09
N LEU A 641 16.98 -13.52 -16.04
CA LEU A 641 18.36 -13.14 -16.31
C LEU A 641 19.02 -12.44 -15.11
N ILE A 642 18.29 -11.52 -14.45
CA ILE A 642 18.76 -10.84 -13.23
C ILE A 642 19.05 -11.87 -12.14
N ASN A 643 18.10 -12.74 -11.86
CA ASN A 643 18.20 -13.74 -10.79
C ASN A 643 19.36 -14.72 -11.04
N GLN A 644 19.60 -15.11 -12.30
CA GLN A 644 20.65 -16.07 -12.67
C GLN A 644 22.06 -15.45 -12.60
N TYR A 645 22.24 -14.19 -13.02
CA TYR A 645 23.58 -13.65 -13.28
C TYR A 645 23.99 -12.48 -12.40
N PHE A 646 23.06 -11.78 -11.75
CA PHE A 646 23.38 -10.63 -10.91
C PHE A 646 23.26 -10.92 -9.41
N SER A 647 22.81 -12.13 -9.05
CA SER A 647 22.75 -12.62 -7.67
C SER A 647 23.97 -13.47 -7.29
N GLU A 648 24.74 -13.95 -8.28
CA GLU A 648 25.90 -14.79 -8.09
C GLU A 648 27.20 -13.98 -8.09
N THR A 649 28.24 -14.52 -7.48
CA THR A 649 29.58 -13.91 -7.38
C THR A 649 30.47 -14.15 -8.61
N ASP A 650 29.97 -14.80 -9.68
CA ASP A 650 30.72 -15.06 -10.91
C ASP A 650 30.78 -13.83 -11.81
N ASN A 651 31.72 -12.93 -11.52
CA ASN A 651 31.93 -11.69 -12.25
C ASN A 651 32.15 -11.89 -13.77
N LYS A 652 32.65 -13.07 -14.20
CA LYS A 652 32.91 -13.33 -15.62
C LYS A 652 31.61 -13.53 -16.40
N LYS A 653 30.68 -14.32 -15.85
CA LYS A 653 29.39 -14.55 -16.49
C LYS A 653 28.55 -13.27 -16.48
N THR A 654 28.53 -12.55 -15.37
CA THR A 654 27.86 -11.23 -15.28
C THR A 654 28.39 -10.26 -16.34
N LEU A 655 29.71 -10.17 -16.52
CA LEU A 655 30.30 -9.28 -17.52
C LEU A 655 29.93 -9.71 -18.95
N ASN A 656 29.86 -11.02 -19.22
CA ASN A 656 29.41 -11.54 -20.51
C ASN A 656 27.96 -11.13 -20.83
N ILE A 657 27.07 -11.17 -19.84
CA ILE A 657 25.69 -10.68 -19.99
C ILE A 657 25.66 -9.16 -20.21
N LEU A 658 26.44 -8.40 -19.46
CA LEU A 658 26.57 -6.95 -19.66
C LEU A 658 27.03 -6.59 -21.07
N ASN A 659 27.99 -7.36 -21.65
CA ASN A 659 28.44 -7.20 -23.04
C ASN A 659 27.27 -7.39 -24.03
N MET A 660 26.48 -8.46 -23.85
CA MET A 660 25.30 -8.77 -24.68
C MET A 660 24.23 -7.68 -24.56
N LEU A 661 24.04 -7.11 -23.37
CA LEU A 661 23.09 -6.02 -23.12
C LEU A 661 23.58 -4.64 -23.62
N ASN A 662 24.66 -4.58 -24.40
CA ASN A 662 25.24 -3.34 -24.89
C ASN A 662 25.61 -2.36 -23.76
N THR A 663 26.17 -2.87 -22.65
CA THR A 663 26.58 -2.06 -21.52
C THR A 663 27.94 -1.44 -21.82
N LYS A 664 27.94 -0.21 -22.32
CA LYS A 664 29.15 0.52 -22.69
C LYS A 664 29.91 1.11 -21.50
N TYR A 665 29.18 1.49 -20.47
CA TYR A 665 29.75 2.07 -19.26
C TYR A 665 29.29 1.32 -18.01
N ILE A 666 30.26 1.12 -17.09
CA ILE A 666 30.03 0.58 -15.76
C ILE A 666 30.38 1.68 -14.76
N LEU A 667 29.43 2.04 -13.91
CA LEU A 667 29.61 3.04 -12.85
C LEU A 667 30.12 2.36 -11.60
N LEU A 668 31.29 2.75 -11.13
CA LEU A 668 32.05 2.20 -10.00
C LEU A 668 32.41 3.30 -8.99
N GLY A 669 32.82 2.90 -7.79
CA GLY A 669 33.27 3.80 -6.73
C GLY A 669 32.21 4.05 -5.67
N SER A 670 32.03 5.29 -5.25
CA SER A 670 31.03 5.69 -4.25
C SER A 670 30.12 6.81 -4.79
N LEU A 671 29.10 7.18 -4.02
CA LEU A 671 28.23 8.32 -4.37
C LEU A 671 29.01 9.64 -4.48
N GLN A 672 30.08 9.81 -3.68
CA GLN A 672 30.91 11.02 -3.63
C GLN A 672 32.06 10.99 -4.65
N GLU A 673 32.53 9.79 -4.99
CA GLU A 673 33.63 9.58 -5.96
C GLU A 673 33.23 8.58 -7.05
N PRO A 674 32.22 8.89 -7.86
CA PRO A 674 31.75 7.99 -8.93
C PRO A 674 32.76 8.00 -10.11
N ARG A 675 32.98 6.83 -10.69
CA ARG A 675 33.84 6.64 -11.87
C ARG A 675 33.08 5.86 -12.93
N ALA A 676 33.06 6.38 -14.14
CA ALA A 676 32.49 5.69 -15.30
C ALA A 676 33.58 5.00 -16.08
N GLU A 677 33.63 3.68 -16.00
CA GLU A 677 34.60 2.87 -16.75
C GLU A 677 34.01 2.39 -18.07
N ILE A 678 34.78 2.46 -19.14
CA ILE A 678 34.39 1.99 -20.47
C ILE A 678 34.51 0.47 -20.50
N ASN A 679 33.46 -0.22 -20.88
CA ASN A 679 33.48 -1.63 -21.23
C ASN A 679 33.79 -1.77 -22.73
N PRO A 680 35.03 -2.11 -23.11
CA PRO A 680 35.43 -2.21 -24.52
C PRO A 680 34.81 -3.42 -25.23
N ASN A 681 34.21 -4.34 -24.46
CA ASN A 681 33.65 -5.59 -24.96
C ASN A 681 32.15 -5.54 -25.20
N ALA A 682 31.49 -4.39 -24.99
CA ALA A 682 30.07 -4.24 -25.32
C ALA A 682 29.79 -4.61 -26.78
N ASN A 683 28.77 -5.44 -27.03
CA ASN A 683 28.52 -6.01 -28.37
C ASN A 683 27.90 -5.00 -29.36
N GLY A 684 27.40 -3.85 -28.87
CA GLY A 684 26.64 -2.90 -29.67
C GLY A 684 25.14 -3.25 -29.76
N ASN A 685 24.43 -2.55 -30.63
CA ASN A 685 22.99 -2.71 -30.77
C ASN A 685 22.58 -3.97 -31.56
N ALA A 686 23.44 -4.43 -32.47
CA ALA A 686 23.26 -5.63 -33.27
C ALA A 686 24.62 -6.12 -33.78
N TRP A 687 24.77 -7.44 -33.87
CA TRP A 687 26.01 -8.05 -34.38
C TRP A 687 25.70 -9.39 -35.03
N PHE A 688 26.57 -9.85 -35.92
CA PHE A 688 26.51 -11.15 -36.55
C PHE A 688 27.27 -12.16 -35.71
N VAL A 689 26.76 -13.38 -35.63
CA VAL A 689 27.43 -14.54 -35.01
C VAL A 689 27.89 -15.55 -36.08
N SER A 690 28.99 -16.26 -35.81
CA SER A 690 29.51 -17.30 -36.70
C SER A 690 28.92 -18.69 -36.39
N ASP A 691 28.47 -18.89 -35.15
CA ASP A 691 28.06 -20.22 -34.66
C ASP A 691 26.72 -20.15 -33.96
N ILE A 692 26.00 -21.29 -33.96
CA ILE A 692 24.74 -21.45 -33.27
C ILE A 692 24.82 -22.69 -32.39
N GLN A 693 24.57 -22.53 -31.10
CA GLN A 693 24.38 -23.61 -30.13
C GLN A 693 22.90 -23.88 -29.95
N PHE A 694 22.46 -25.05 -30.37
CA PHE A 694 21.06 -25.48 -30.14
C PHE A 694 20.91 -26.10 -28.77
N VAL A 695 19.82 -25.71 -28.06
CA VAL A 695 19.43 -26.27 -26.78
C VAL A 695 17.98 -26.71 -26.81
N LYS A 696 17.55 -27.53 -25.84
CA LYS A 696 16.21 -28.13 -25.86
C LYS A 696 15.21 -27.48 -24.93
N THR A 697 15.73 -26.82 -23.91
CA THR A 697 14.90 -26.26 -22.82
C THR A 697 15.32 -24.84 -22.48
N PRO A 698 14.40 -24.00 -21.98
CA PRO A 698 14.74 -22.67 -21.47
C PRO A 698 15.79 -22.67 -20.35
N ASN A 699 15.83 -23.73 -19.54
CA ASN A 699 16.85 -23.89 -18.49
C ASN A 699 18.26 -24.11 -19.08
N GLU A 700 18.35 -24.85 -20.18
CA GLU A 700 19.62 -25.00 -20.91
C GLU A 700 20.01 -23.69 -21.60
N GLU A 701 19.03 -22.97 -22.19
CA GLU A 701 19.25 -21.68 -22.84
C GLU A 701 19.86 -20.65 -21.86
N ILE A 702 19.21 -20.43 -20.71
CA ILE A 702 19.69 -19.42 -19.75
C ILE A 702 21.08 -19.79 -19.19
N LYS A 703 21.40 -21.07 -18.98
CA LYS A 703 22.73 -21.50 -18.53
C LYS A 703 23.80 -21.28 -19.62
N ALA A 704 23.49 -21.63 -20.86
CA ALA A 704 24.42 -21.51 -21.98
C ALA A 704 24.77 -20.06 -22.31
N VAL A 705 23.82 -19.14 -22.25
CA VAL A 705 24.02 -17.70 -22.59
C VAL A 705 25.13 -17.05 -21.76
N GLY A 706 25.31 -17.44 -20.50
CA GLY A 706 26.41 -16.92 -19.66
C GLY A 706 27.77 -17.56 -19.91
N GLU A 707 27.81 -18.71 -20.59
CA GLU A 707 29.05 -19.50 -20.76
C GLU A 707 29.67 -19.36 -22.14
N ILE A 708 28.89 -19.00 -23.17
CA ILE A 708 29.38 -18.84 -24.55
C ILE A 708 30.13 -17.53 -24.75
N ASP A 709 30.91 -17.45 -25.82
CA ASP A 709 31.35 -16.18 -26.41
C ASP A 709 30.19 -15.60 -27.23
N ASN A 710 29.39 -14.73 -26.60
CA ASN A 710 28.17 -14.20 -27.21
C ASN A 710 28.40 -13.22 -28.37
N LYS A 711 29.68 -12.87 -28.68
CA LYS A 711 30.07 -12.20 -29.93
C LYS A 711 30.13 -13.15 -31.12
N LYS A 712 30.37 -14.45 -30.87
CA LYS A 712 30.57 -15.43 -31.91
C LYS A 712 29.44 -16.45 -32.01
N THR A 713 28.78 -16.74 -30.89
CA THR A 713 27.82 -17.83 -30.81
C THR A 713 26.45 -17.31 -30.28
N ALA A 714 25.37 -17.70 -30.92
CA ALA A 714 24.01 -17.54 -30.39
C ALA A 714 23.51 -18.85 -29.79
N VAL A 715 22.68 -18.78 -28.77
CA VAL A 715 21.94 -19.92 -28.21
C VAL A 715 20.52 -19.90 -28.78
N VAL A 716 20.03 -21.02 -29.31
CA VAL A 716 18.72 -21.15 -29.94
C VAL A 716 18.02 -22.43 -29.50
#